data_3b3f24afb40988388133404c70000c62
#
_entry.id   3b3f24afb40988388133404c70000c62
#
_cell.length_a   1.000
_cell.length_b   1.000
_cell.length_c   1.000
_cell.angle_alpha   90.00
_cell.angle_beta   90.00
_cell.angle_gamma   90.00
#
_symmetry.space_group_name_H-M   'P 1'
#
loop_
_entity.id
_entity.type
_entity.pdbx_description
1 polymer ?
#
loop_
_entity_poly.entity_id
_entity_poly.type
_entity_poly.pdbx_seq_one_letter_code
_entity_poly.pdbx_strand_id
1 'polypeptide(L)'
;MSYAIESIAKSIGARRVGKHKATIDWLLTDSRSLSFPEETLFFALTTKRNSGARYIPDLYDRGVRNFVITEEDFKEVENGELRVESSMQHDGAQPTLNSQLSTLNFLIVPNPLKALQKLAETHRDKFKIPVIGITGSNGKTIVKEWLHQLLSPDRCIVRSPRSYNSQIGVPLSVWQLSEEAELGIFEAGISEMGEMGALKRMIKPTIGILTNIGGAHQENFFSLQEKCMEKLTLFKDCDVVIYNGDNELISNCVAKSMLTAREIAWSRTDIERPLYISRVTKKEDHTVISYRYLEMDNTFCIPFIDDASIENALNCLAACLYLMTPADQITERMARLEPIAMRLEVKEGKNNCVLINDSYNSDLASLDIALDFLVRRSEKKGLKRTLILSDILETGQSTATLYRRVAQLVQSKGVNKLIGVGQEISSCSARFDDDLERYFFPNTEALLASNILKSLHSEVILVKGSRVFNFDLVSEALELKVHETILEVNLGAMVANLNHYRSMLRHPETKMICMVKASAYGAGSYEIAKSLQEHHVDYLAVAVADEGSELRKAGITASIIIMDPELTAFKTMFDYKLEPEVYNFHLLDALIKAAEKEGITNFPIHVKLDTGMHRLGFAVEDIPLLIRRLKNQSAVIPRSVFSHFVGSDSSQFDAFTRGQIELFEKGSQELQAAFSHKILRHICNTAGIERFPEAQYDMVRLGIGLYG
;
A
#
# COMPACT_ATOMS: atom_id res chain seq x y z
N MET A 1 -0.57 -19.55 -1.93
CA MET A 1 -1.27 -20.77 -2.41
C MET A 1 -1.26 -20.77 -3.93
N SER A 2 -0.53 -21.68 -4.52
CA SER A 2 -0.25 -21.70 -5.96
C SER A 2 -1.34 -22.44 -6.74
N TYR A 3 -1.73 -21.94 -7.90
CA TYR A 3 -2.76 -22.52 -8.76
C TYR A 3 -2.23 -22.79 -10.16
N ALA A 4 -2.45 -24.01 -10.67
CA ALA A 4 -2.20 -24.29 -12.07
C ALA A 4 -3.11 -23.45 -12.96
N ILE A 5 -2.60 -22.90 -14.05
CA ILE A 5 -3.34 -22.02 -14.98
C ILE A 5 -4.58 -22.71 -15.55
N GLU A 6 -4.55 -24.03 -15.74
CA GLU A 6 -5.68 -24.85 -16.18
C GLU A 6 -6.83 -24.81 -15.18
N SER A 7 -6.49 -24.88 -13.89
CA SER A 7 -7.45 -24.83 -12.79
C SER A 7 -8.14 -23.47 -12.73
N ILE A 8 -7.36 -22.41 -12.93
CA ILE A 8 -7.88 -21.04 -13.00
C ILE A 8 -8.80 -20.89 -14.21
N ALA A 9 -8.36 -21.29 -15.41
CA ALA A 9 -9.17 -21.21 -16.61
C ALA A 9 -10.53 -21.87 -16.43
N LYS A 10 -10.55 -23.07 -15.83
CA LYS A 10 -11.80 -23.80 -15.51
C LYS A 10 -12.66 -23.05 -14.51
N SER A 11 -12.08 -22.49 -13.43
CA SER A 11 -12.83 -21.82 -12.36
C SER A 11 -13.52 -20.54 -12.83
N ILE A 12 -12.91 -19.80 -13.76
CA ILE A 12 -13.45 -18.56 -14.33
C ILE A 12 -14.22 -18.78 -15.64
N GLY A 13 -14.30 -20.00 -16.13
CA GLY A 13 -15.00 -20.33 -17.38
C GLY A 13 -14.32 -19.76 -18.63
N ALA A 14 -13.00 -19.62 -18.61
CA ALA A 14 -12.24 -19.03 -19.70
C ALA A 14 -11.94 -20.03 -20.82
N ARG A 15 -12.00 -19.56 -22.08
CA ARG A 15 -11.37 -20.23 -23.21
C ARG A 15 -9.87 -19.96 -23.18
N ARG A 16 -9.06 -20.99 -22.96
CA ARG A 16 -7.60 -20.84 -22.93
C ARG A 16 -7.02 -20.97 -24.34
N VAL A 17 -6.16 -20.02 -24.71
CA VAL A 17 -5.30 -20.06 -25.89
C VAL A 17 -3.85 -20.01 -25.42
N GLY A 18 -3.03 -20.93 -25.94
CA GLY A 18 -1.63 -21.10 -25.50
C GLY A 18 -1.42 -22.41 -24.74
N LYS A 19 -0.15 -22.82 -24.62
CA LYS A 19 0.25 -24.12 -24.03
C LYS A 19 1.29 -23.97 -22.92
N HIS A 20 1.63 -22.75 -22.54
CA HIS A 20 2.63 -22.50 -21.49
C HIS A 20 2.13 -23.09 -20.16
N LYS A 21 2.95 -23.94 -19.53
CA LYS A 21 2.65 -24.45 -18.18
C LYS A 21 3.03 -23.37 -17.18
N ALA A 22 2.07 -22.92 -16.41
CA ALA A 22 2.28 -21.88 -15.40
C ALA A 22 1.57 -22.23 -14.10
N THR A 23 2.20 -21.87 -13.03
CA THR A 23 1.64 -21.83 -11.68
C THR A 23 1.48 -20.37 -11.28
N ILE A 24 0.29 -20.00 -10.84
CA ILE A 24 -0.07 -18.61 -10.54
C ILE A 24 -0.18 -18.41 -9.03
N ASP A 25 0.59 -17.48 -8.53
CA ASP A 25 0.53 -17.02 -7.14
C ASP A 25 0.03 -15.57 -7.06
N TRP A 26 0.25 -14.78 -8.10
CA TRP A 26 0.00 -13.35 -8.11
C TRP A 26 -1.07 -12.93 -9.11
N LEU A 27 -2.01 -12.08 -8.66
CA LEU A 27 -2.97 -11.42 -9.54
C LEU A 27 -2.56 -9.97 -9.73
N LEU A 28 -2.55 -9.51 -10.97
CA LEU A 28 -2.15 -8.17 -11.35
C LEU A 28 -3.25 -7.48 -12.15
N THR A 29 -3.57 -6.24 -11.78
CA THR A 29 -4.52 -5.36 -12.50
C THR A 29 -3.91 -4.01 -12.88
N ASP A 30 -2.71 -3.71 -12.35
CA ASP A 30 -1.94 -2.49 -12.61
C ASP A 30 -0.50 -2.88 -12.97
N SER A 31 -0.09 -2.62 -14.22
CA SER A 31 1.24 -2.99 -14.74
C SER A 31 2.41 -2.43 -13.92
N ARG A 32 2.20 -1.32 -13.23
CA ARG A 32 3.20 -0.67 -12.37
C ARG A 32 3.52 -1.48 -11.10
N SER A 33 2.64 -2.40 -10.70
CA SER A 33 2.77 -3.18 -9.47
C SER A 33 3.33 -4.59 -9.70
N LEU A 34 3.93 -4.86 -10.87
CA LEU A 34 4.51 -6.15 -11.22
C LEU A 34 5.74 -6.48 -10.37
N SER A 35 5.72 -7.62 -9.68
CA SER A 35 6.82 -8.10 -8.83
C SER A 35 7.40 -9.43 -9.29
N PHE A 36 6.56 -10.40 -9.63
CA PHE A 36 6.92 -11.78 -10.00
C PHE A 36 6.31 -12.13 -11.37
N PRO A 37 6.98 -11.81 -12.48
CA PRO A 37 6.41 -11.92 -13.81
C PRO A 37 5.90 -13.32 -14.18
N GLU A 38 6.70 -14.37 -13.90
CA GLU A 38 6.41 -15.75 -14.33
C GLU A 38 5.19 -16.35 -13.62
N GLU A 39 4.98 -15.98 -12.34
CA GLU A 39 3.90 -16.48 -11.48
C GLU A 39 2.67 -15.56 -11.50
N THR A 40 2.70 -14.51 -12.32
CA THR A 40 1.65 -13.48 -12.39
C THR A 40 0.62 -13.78 -13.46
N LEU A 41 -0.66 -13.63 -13.09
CA LEU A 41 -1.78 -13.57 -14.01
C LEU A 41 -2.30 -12.12 -14.08
N PHE A 42 -2.13 -11.49 -15.23
CA PHE A 42 -2.60 -10.12 -15.46
C PHE A 42 -4.03 -10.10 -15.96
N PHE A 43 -4.89 -9.30 -15.33
CA PHE A 43 -6.26 -9.04 -15.77
C PHE A 43 -6.31 -7.70 -16.52
N ALA A 44 -6.55 -7.76 -17.82
CA ALA A 44 -6.69 -6.58 -18.69
C ALA A 44 -8.07 -5.93 -18.46
N LEU A 45 -8.18 -5.12 -17.41
CA LEU A 45 -9.42 -4.43 -17.07
C LEU A 45 -9.65 -3.26 -18.03
N THR A 46 -10.85 -3.17 -18.60
CA THR A 46 -11.26 -2.07 -19.47
C THR A 46 -12.15 -1.09 -18.71
N THR A 47 -11.84 0.18 -18.82
CA THR A 47 -12.61 1.30 -18.28
C THR A 47 -13.18 2.14 -19.42
N LYS A 48 -14.11 3.06 -19.11
CA LYS A 48 -14.67 4.00 -20.12
C LYS A 48 -13.62 4.83 -20.88
N ARG A 49 -12.40 4.96 -20.34
CA ARG A 49 -11.33 5.81 -20.91
C ARG A 49 -10.12 5.03 -21.40
N ASN A 50 -10.03 3.72 -21.12
CA ASN A 50 -8.79 2.99 -21.34
C ASN A 50 -9.00 1.47 -21.33
N SER A 51 -8.34 0.74 -22.28
CA SER A 51 -8.23 -0.71 -22.25
C SER A 51 -6.93 -1.15 -21.55
N GLY A 52 -7.04 -2.13 -20.64
CA GLY A 52 -5.89 -2.77 -19.99
C GLY A 52 -5.04 -3.59 -20.97
N ALA A 53 -5.59 -3.99 -22.10
CA ALA A 53 -4.88 -4.81 -23.11
C ALA A 53 -3.65 -4.10 -23.69
N ARG A 54 -3.65 -2.78 -23.77
CA ARG A 54 -2.50 -1.98 -24.25
C ARG A 54 -1.22 -2.16 -23.44
N TYR A 55 -1.31 -2.66 -22.20
CA TYR A 55 -0.14 -2.91 -21.33
C TYR A 55 0.44 -4.32 -21.51
N ILE A 56 -0.18 -5.17 -22.33
CA ILE A 56 0.26 -6.55 -22.56
C ILE A 56 1.66 -6.60 -23.17
N PRO A 57 2.02 -5.77 -24.19
CA PRO A 57 3.36 -5.77 -24.75
C PRO A 57 4.44 -5.45 -23.69
N ASP A 58 4.27 -4.37 -22.93
CA ASP A 58 5.21 -3.99 -21.85
C ASP A 58 5.34 -5.09 -20.79
N LEU A 59 4.22 -5.68 -20.39
CA LEU A 59 4.21 -6.77 -19.40
C LEU A 59 4.86 -8.04 -19.94
N TYR A 60 4.69 -8.33 -21.23
CA TYR A 60 5.35 -9.45 -21.89
C TYR A 60 6.87 -9.26 -21.90
N ASP A 61 7.36 -8.08 -22.26
CA ASP A 61 8.79 -7.75 -22.24
C ASP A 61 9.38 -7.84 -20.83
N ARG A 62 8.56 -7.55 -19.82
CA ARG A 62 8.92 -7.69 -18.40
C ARG A 62 8.76 -9.12 -17.85
N GLY A 63 8.44 -10.10 -18.72
CA GLY A 63 8.42 -11.53 -18.38
C GLY A 63 7.06 -12.10 -18.01
N VAL A 64 5.96 -11.33 -18.03
CA VAL A 64 4.61 -11.89 -17.81
C VAL A 64 4.20 -12.75 -18.99
N ARG A 65 3.62 -13.93 -18.70
CA ARG A 65 3.23 -14.90 -19.71
C ARG A 65 1.75 -15.32 -19.67
N ASN A 66 1.00 -14.80 -18.70
CA ASN A 66 -0.38 -15.22 -18.45
C ASN A 66 -1.30 -13.99 -18.38
N PHE A 67 -2.32 -13.94 -19.22
CA PHE A 67 -3.20 -12.78 -19.41
C PHE A 67 -4.68 -13.20 -19.43
N VAL A 68 -5.54 -12.44 -18.75
CA VAL A 68 -7.01 -12.55 -18.84
C VAL A 68 -7.51 -11.36 -19.62
N ILE A 69 -8.15 -11.62 -20.76
CA ILE A 69 -8.57 -10.59 -21.73
C ILE A 69 -9.97 -10.89 -22.28
N THR A 70 -10.54 -9.93 -23.00
CA THR A 70 -11.78 -10.12 -23.76
C THR A 70 -11.50 -10.79 -25.13
N GLU A 71 -12.57 -11.24 -25.79
CA GLU A 71 -12.48 -11.74 -27.16
C GLU A 71 -12.08 -10.62 -28.15
N GLU A 72 -12.50 -9.39 -27.89
CA GLU A 72 -12.15 -8.22 -28.71
C GLU A 72 -10.66 -7.91 -28.62
N ASP A 73 -10.14 -7.80 -27.37
CA ASP A 73 -8.71 -7.59 -27.15
C ASP A 73 -7.85 -8.72 -27.74
N PHE A 74 -8.34 -9.97 -27.69
CA PHE A 74 -7.60 -11.10 -28.28
C PHE A 74 -7.49 -11.01 -29.80
N LYS A 75 -8.52 -10.52 -30.50
CA LYS A 75 -8.45 -10.26 -31.94
C LYS A 75 -7.40 -9.19 -32.29
N GLU A 76 -7.24 -8.15 -31.48
CA GLU A 76 -6.18 -7.15 -31.67
C GLU A 76 -4.78 -7.79 -31.55
N VAL A 77 -4.62 -8.76 -30.63
CA VAL A 77 -3.39 -9.56 -30.51
C VAL A 77 -3.17 -10.43 -31.76
N GLU A 78 -4.21 -11.12 -32.25
CA GLU A 78 -4.12 -11.97 -33.44
C GLU A 78 -3.79 -11.17 -34.70
N ASN A 79 -4.37 -9.98 -34.86
CA ASN A 79 -4.13 -9.09 -36.00
C ASN A 79 -2.78 -8.40 -35.96
N GLY A 80 -2.02 -8.52 -34.87
CA GLY A 80 -0.73 -7.88 -34.69
C GLY A 80 -0.82 -6.36 -34.47
N GLU A 81 -1.99 -5.86 -34.09
CA GLU A 81 -2.23 -4.44 -33.78
C GLU A 81 -1.59 -4.06 -32.43
N LEU A 82 -1.55 -5.01 -31.47
CA LEU A 82 -0.76 -4.91 -30.25
C LEU A 82 0.68 -5.34 -30.52
N ARG A 83 1.54 -4.37 -30.83
CA ARG A 83 2.97 -4.59 -31.13
C ARG A 83 3.81 -4.41 -29.88
N VAL A 84 4.85 -5.24 -29.77
CA VAL A 84 5.96 -5.03 -28.82
C VAL A 84 6.86 -3.96 -29.43
N GLU A 85 6.89 -2.76 -28.88
CA GLU A 85 7.88 -1.75 -29.20
C GLU A 85 9.20 -2.12 -28.50
N SER A 86 9.91 -3.11 -29.04
CA SER A 86 11.30 -3.30 -28.63
C SER A 86 12.15 -2.21 -29.27
N SER A 87 12.86 -1.45 -28.46
CA SER A 87 13.75 -0.35 -28.86
C SER A 87 15.05 -0.81 -29.56
N MET A 88 15.07 -1.96 -30.21
CA MET A 88 16.17 -2.44 -31.04
C MET A 88 15.75 -2.49 -32.50
N GLN A 89 16.21 -1.50 -33.27
CA GLN A 89 16.30 -1.58 -34.71
C GLN A 89 17.31 -2.66 -35.08
N HIS A 90 16.82 -3.90 -35.33
CA HIS A 90 17.50 -4.86 -36.15
C HIS A 90 16.61 -5.20 -37.33
N ASP A 91 17.15 -5.11 -38.55
CA ASP A 91 16.55 -5.53 -39.80
C ASP A 91 16.14 -7.02 -39.73
N GLY A 92 14.92 -7.28 -39.32
CA GLY A 92 14.26 -8.57 -39.29
C GLY A 92 12.85 -8.39 -38.78
N ALA A 93 11.87 -9.04 -39.42
CA ALA A 93 10.45 -8.96 -39.05
C ALA A 93 10.30 -9.18 -37.52
N GLN A 94 9.83 -8.16 -36.79
CA GLN A 94 9.60 -8.24 -35.34
C GLN A 94 8.60 -9.36 -35.05
N PRO A 95 8.89 -10.24 -34.05
CA PRO A 95 7.95 -11.28 -33.67
C PRO A 95 6.68 -10.63 -33.11
N THR A 96 5.56 -10.90 -33.72
CA THR A 96 4.25 -10.52 -33.18
C THR A 96 3.93 -11.40 -31.97
N LEU A 97 3.13 -10.92 -31.00
CA LEU A 97 2.63 -11.73 -29.88
C LEU A 97 1.98 -13.04 -30.37
N ASN A 98 1.38 -13.03 -31.54
CA ASN A 98 0.79 -14.18 -32.19
C ASN A 98 1.82 -15.27 -32.54
N SER A 99 3.03 -14.91 -32.97
CA SER A 99 4.10 -15.90 -33.26
C SER A 99 4.64 -16.61 -32.02
N GLN A 100 4.31 -16.13 -30.81
CA GLN A 100 4.81 -16.61 -29.52
C GLN A 100 3.73 -17.30 -28.66
N LEU A 101 2.57 -17.65 -29.24
CA LEU A 101 1.47 -18.33 -28.53
C LEU A 101 1.86 -19.65 -27.85
N SER A 102 2.98 -20.27 -28.23
CA SER A 102 3.51 -21.46 -27.55
C SER A 102 4.07 -21.15 -26.14
N THR A 103 4.49 -19.92 -25.90
CA THR A 103 5.10 -19.46 -24.65
C THR A 103 4.17 -18.62 -23.78
N LEU A 104 2.94 -18.39 -24.23
CA LEU A 104 1.94 -17.53 -23.59
C LEU A 104 0.69 -18.30 -23.20
N ASN A 105 -0.08 -17.73 -22.29
CA ASN A 105 -1.46 -18.12 -22.01
C ASN A 105 -2.36 -16.89 -22.09
N PHE A 106 -3.37 -16.95 -22.95
CA PHE A 106 -4.50 -16.05 -22.93
C PHE A 106 -5.73 -16.79 -22.39
N LEU A 107 -6.30 -16.29 -21.33
CA LEU A 107 -7.57 -16.71 -20.76
C LEU A 107 -8.66 -15.75 -21.24
N ILE A 108 -9.43 -16.16 -22.22
CA ILE A 108 -10.41 -15.32 -22.89
C ILE A 108 -11.74 -15.45 -22.16
N VAL A 109 -12.28 -14.32 -21.71
CA VAL A 109 -13.51 -14.22 -20.92
C VAL A 109 -14.39 -13.07 -21.43
N PRO A 110 -15.72 -13.12 -21.22
CA PRO A 110 -16.60 -12.03 -21.60
C PRO A 110 -16.32 -10.72 -20.81
N ASN A 111 -15.83 -10.86 -19.57
CA ASN A 111 -15.57 -9.70 -18.69
C ASN A 111 -14.44 -10.04 -17.71
N PRO A 112 -13.24 -9.45 -17.86
CA PRO A 112 -12.10 -9.70 -16.97
C PRO A 112 -12.36 -9.35 -15.49
N LEU A 113 -13.15 -8.29 -15.20
CA LEU A 113 -13.49 -7.94 -13.82
C LEU A 113 -14.36 -9.01 -13.15
N LYS A 114 -15.39 -9.51 -13.85
CA LYS A 114 -16.20 -10.62 -13.33
C LYS A 114 -15.39 -11.91 -13.18
N ALA A 115 -14.44 -12.15 -14.06
CA ALA A 115 -13.52 -13.29 -13.96
C ALA A 115 -12.62 -13.18 -12.73
N LEU A 116 -12.06 -11.99 -12.45
CA LEU A 116 -11.30 -11.70 -11.24
C LEU A 116 -12.13 -11.93 -9.98
N GLN A 117 -13.35 -11.43 -9.95
CA GLN A 117 -14.29 -11.61 -8.83
C GLN A 117 -14.64 -13.09 -8.62
N LYS A 118 -14.90 -13.83 -9.71
CA LYS A 118 -15.22 -15.25 -9.63
C LYS A 118 -14.03 -16.09 -9.16
N LEU A 119 -12.82 -15.73 -9.58
CA LEU A 119 -11.61 -16.38 -9.10
C LEU A 119 -11.42 -16.18 -7.59
N ALA A 120 -11.60 -14.95 -7.10
CA ALA A 120 -11.52 -14.62 -5.67
C ALA A 120 -12.61 -15.33 -4.86
N GLU A 121 -13.84 -15.43 -5.37
CA GLU A 121 -14.94 -16.19 -4.75
C GLU A 121 -14.56 -17.67 -4.60
N THR A 122 -14.04 -18.29 -5.68
CA THR A 122 -13.60 -19.69 -5.66
C THR A 122 -12.42 -19.93 -4.72
N HIS A 123 -11.52 -18.95 -4.61
CA HIS A 123 -10.41 -19.00 -3.68
C HIS A 123 -10.92 -18.91 -2.24
N ARG A 124 -11.81 -17.95 -1.93
CA ARG A 124 -12.43 -17.76 -0.60
C ARG A 124 -13.14 -19.02 -0.09
N ASP A 125 -13.78 -19.77 -0.98
CA ASP A 125 -14.52 -21.00 -0.63
C ASP A 125 -13.66 -22.10 -0.01
N LYS A 126 -12.36 -22.04 -0.18
CA LYS A 126 -11.43 -23.03 0.39
C LYS A 126 -11.16 -22.83 1.89
N PHE A 127 -11.47 -21.64 2.42
CA PHE A 127 -11.14 -21.26 3.79
C PHE A 127 -12.37 -21.21 4.68
N LYS A 128 -12.35 -21.99 5.77
CA LYS A 128 -13.42 -22.02 6.80
C LYS A 128 -13.07 -21.21 8.06
N ILE A 129 -12.39 -20.08 7.86
CA ILE A 129 -11.99 -19.18 8.93
C ILE A 129 -13.08 -18.12 9.19
N PRO A 130 -13.13 -17.54 10.40
CA PRO A 130 -13.90 -16.34 10.66
C PRO A 130 -13.46 -15.20 9.75
N VAL A 131 -14.40 -14.42 9.25
CA VAL A 131 -14.11 -13.24 8.42
C VAL A 131 -14.94 -12.07 8.88
N ILE A 132 -14.26 -10.98 9.19
CA ILE A 132 -14.88 -9.69 9.51
C ILE A 132 -15.06 -8.90 8.22
N GLY A 133 -16.31 -8.59 7.88
CA GLY A 133 -16.66 -7.69 6.79
C GLY A 133 -17.02 -6.31 7.35
N ILE A 134 -16.31 -5.28 6.94
CA ILE A 134 -16.50 -3.91 7.45
C ILE A 134 -17.06 -3.03 6.35
N THR A 135 -18.21 -2.39 6.58
CA THR A 135 -18.75 -1.37 5.70
C THR A 135 -19.21 -0.13 6.47
N GLY A 136 -19.55 0.91 5.77
CA GLY A 136 -19.96 2.21 6.31
C GLY A 136 -19.51 3.36 5.41
N SER A 137 -19.85 4.58 5.76
CA SER A 137 -19.37 5.77 5.03
C SER A 137 -17.93 6.11 5.42
N ASN A 138 -17.68 6.29 6.70
CA ASN A 138 -16.35 6.61 7.26
C ASN A 138 -15.92 5.55 8.30
N GLY A 139 -14.64 5.56 8.71
CA GLY A 139 -14.13 4.71 9.79
C GLY A 139 -13.71 3.28 9.38
N LYS A 140 -14.11 2.75 8.21
CA LYS A 140 -13.81 1.37 7.78
C LYS A 140 -12.33 0.99 7.92
N THR A 141 -11.45 1.79 7.36
CA THR A 141 -10.00 1.53 7.38
C THR A 141 -9.43 1.63 8.79
N ILE A 142 -9.92 2.59 9.58
CA ILE A 142 -9.49 2.74 10.99
C ILE A 142 -9.88 1.50 11.79
N VAL A 143 -11.14 1.07 11.71
CA VAL A 143 -11.63 -0.13 12.40
C VAL A 143 -10.85 -1.37 11.95
N LYS A 144 -10.60 -1.54 10.65
CA LYS A 144 -9.80 -2.65 10.12
C LYS A 144 -8.38 -2.67 10.69
N GLU A 145 -7.67 -1.55 10.64
CA GLU A 145 -6.29 -1.47 11.12
C GLU A 145 -6.21 -1.60 12.65
N TRP A 146 -7.14 -1.01 13.39
CA TRP A 146 -7.18 -1.18 14.84
C TRP A 146 -7.52 -2.61 15.25
N LEU A 147 -8.45 -3.27 14.57
CA LEU A 147 -8.71 -4.70 14.81
C LEU A 147 -7.46 -5.56 14.53
N HIS A 148 -6.69 -5.21 13.49
CA HIS A 148 -5.42 -5.88 13.26
C HIS A 148 -4.44 -5.62 14.41
N GLN A 149 -4.26 -4.37 14.89
CA GLN A 149 -3.41 -4.07 16.04
C GLN A 149 -3.84 -4.81 17.30
N LEU A 150 -5.14 -4.96 17.53
CA LEU A 150 -5.69 -5.61 18.71
C LEU A 150 -5.59 -7.13 18.69
N LEU A 151 -5.70 -7.76 17.52
CA LEU A 151 -5.88 -9.21 17.38
C LEU A 151 -4.64 -9.93 16.80
N SER A 152 -3.73 -9.24 16.09
CA SER A 152 -2.55 -9.85 15.47
C SER A 152 -1.52 -10.43 16.46
N PRO A 153 -1.43 -10.00 17.74
CA PRO A 153 -0.56 -10.69 18.68
C PRO A 153 -0.91 -12.16 18.91
N ASP A 154 -2.17 -12.54 18.72
CA ASP A 154 -2.67 -13.89 19.02
C ASP A 154 -3.07 -14.68 17.77
N ARG A 155 -3.22 -14.04 16.59
CA ARG A 155 -3.80 -14.65 15.39
C ARG A 155 -3.04 -14.25 14.13
N CYS A 156 -2.93 -15.18 13.19
CA CYS A 156 -2.50 -14.87 11.82
C CYS A 156 -3.67 -14.24 11.04
N ILE A 157 -3.56 -12.95 10.71
CA ILE A 157 -4.63 -12.15 10.11
C ILE A 157 -4.29 -11.76 8.68
N VAL A 158 -5.19 -12.06 7.75
CA VAL A 158 -5.19 -11.50 6.40
C VAL A 158 -6.21 -10.38 6.32
N ARG A 159 -5.78 -9.19 5.86
CA ARG A 159 -6.66 -8.03 5.76
C ARG A 159 -6.53 -7.28 4.45
N SER A 160 -7.54 -6.47 4.11
CA SER A 160 -7.46 -5.57 2.95
C SER A 160 -6.25 -4.65 3.06
N PRO A 161 -5.32 -4.65 2.07
CA PRO A 161 -4.24 -3.68 2.05
C PRO A 161 -4.79 -2.26 1.79
N ARG A 162 -4.28 -1.26 2.50
CA ARG A 162 -4.77 0.13 2.42
C ARG A 162 -6.30 0.18 2.51
N SER A 163 -6.96 0.81 1.52
CA SER A 163 -8.42 0.86 1.42
C SER A 163 -8.91 0.08 0.17
N TYR A 164 -8.40 -1.14 -0.02
CA TYR A 164 -8.84 -2.04 -1.09
C TYR A 164 -10.25 -2.57 -0.80
N ASN A 165 -11.25 -1.69 -0.95
CA ASN A 165 -12.65 -1.94 -0.61
C ASN A 165 -13.60 -1.95 -1.82
N SER A 166 -13.06 -1.74 -3.04
CA SER A 166 -13.82 -1.65 -4.30
C SER A 166 -14.02 -3.01 -4.97
N GLN A 167 -14.75 -3.01 -6.09
CA GLN A 167 -14.98 -4.18 -6.95
C GLN A 167 -13.68 -4.82 -7.50
N ILE A 168 -12.56 -4.08 -7.53
CA ILE A 168 -11.23 -4.55 -7.93
C ILE A 168 -10.36 -4.85 -6.69
N GLY A 169 -10.42 -4.00 -5.67
CA GLY A 169 -9.57 -4.13 -4.50
C GLY A 169 -9.90 -5.33 -3.61
N VAL A 170 -11.19 -5.62 -3.43
CA VAL A 170 -11.64 -6.76 -2.60
C VAL A 170 -11.16 -8.10 -3.14
N PRO A 171 -11.31 -8.44 -4.43
CA PRO A 171 -10.80 -9.72 -4.93
C PRO A 171 -9.29 -9.88 -4.77
N LEU A 172 -8.50 -8.81 -4.95
CA LEU A 172 -7.06 -8.84 -4.71
C LEU A 172 -6.72 -9.03 -3.22
N SER A 173 -7.54 -8.49 -2.32
CA SER A 173 -7.39 -8.69 -0.87
C SER A 173 -7.72 -10.11 -0.45
N VAL A 174 -8.82 -10.65 -0.94
CA VAL A 174 -9.28 -12.02 -0.65
C VAL A 174 -8.30 -13.06 -1.17
N TRP A 175 -7.66 -12.80 -2.32
CA TRP A 175 -6.64 -13.69 -2.90
C TRP A 175 -5.43 -13.92 -1.99
N GLN A 176 -5.18 -13.04 -1.03
CA GLN A 176 -4.08 -13.17 -0.06
C GLN A 176 -4.33 -14.21 1.03
N LEU A 177 -5.54 -14.76 1.14
CA LEU A 177 -5.83 -15.83 2.09
C LEU A 177 -4.93 -17.04 1.83
N SER A 178 -4.37 -17.59 2.89
CA SER A 178 -3.52 -18.79 2.88
C SER A 178 -3.99 -19.78 3.94
N GLU A 179 -3.43 -20.98 3.95
CA GLU A 179 -3.73 -22.01 4.94
C GLU A 179 -3.32 -21.61 6.36
N GLU A 180 -2.44 -20.63 6.50
CA GLU A 180 -1.96 -20.10 7.78
C GLU A 180 -2.91 -19.03 8.37
N ALA A 181 -3.84 -18.52 7.55
CA ALA A 181 -4.77 -17.49 7.99
C ALA A 181 -5.79 -18.05 8.99
N GLU A 182 -5.91 -17.41 10.15
CA GLU A 182 -6.87 -17.74 11.21
C GLU A 182 -8.04 -16.77 11.26
N LEU A 183 -7.88 -15.56 10.69
CA LEU A 183 -8.88 -14.51 10.62
C LEU A 183 -8.70 -13.68 9.36
N GLY A 184 -9.82 -13.38 8.67
CA GLY A 184 -9.85 -12.40 7.58
C GLY A 184 -10.51 -11.11 8.03
N ILE A 185 -9.99 -9.94 7.62
CA ILE A 185 -10.60 -8.62 7.88
C ILE A 185 -10.66 -7.84 6.56
N PHE A 186 -11.86 -7.70 5.99
CA PHE A 186 -12.02 -7.07 4.67
C PHE A 186 -12.97 -5.89 4.71
N GLU A 187 -12.55 -4.79 4.06
CA GLU A 187 -13.41 -3.63 3.84
C GLU A 187 -14.30 -3.83 2.61
N ALA A 188 -15.56 -3.38 2.69
CA ALA A 188 -16.49 -3.31 1.57
C ALA A 188 -17.00 -1.89 1.38
N GLY A 189 -16.62 -1.27 0.27
CA GLY A 189 -17.06 0.05 -0.18
C GLY A 189 -17.90 -0.06 -1.44
N ILE A 190 -18.94 0.76 -1.53
CA ILE A 190 -19.81 0.86 -2.71
C ILE A 190 -19.95 2.32 -3.14
N SER A 191 -20.07 2.51 -4.43
CA SER A 191 -20.36 3.80 -5.07
C SER A 191 -21.78 3.82 -5.67
N GLU A 192 -22.31 2.66 -6.05
CA GLU A 192 -23.60 2.52 -6.74
C GLU A 192 -24.45 1.39 -6.10
N MET A 193 -25.76 1.42 -6.41
CA MET A 193 -26.70 0.36 -6.03
C MET A 193 -26.35 -0.97 -6.71
N GLY A 194 -26.51 -2.08 -5.99
CA GLY A 194 -26.29 -3.45 -6.47
C GLY A 194 -24.85 -3.94 -6.38
N GLU A 195 -23.90 -3.09 -6.01
CA GLU A 195 -22.47 -3.47 -5.89
C GLU A 195 -22.17 -4.36 -4.67
N MET A 196 -22.89 -4.17 -3.56
CA MET A 196 -22.62 -4.89 -2.30
C MET A 196 -22.82 -6.39 -2.43
N GLY A 197 -23.76 -6.83 -3.26
CA GLY A 197 -23.99 -8.24 -3.52
C GLY A 197 -22.79 -8.98 -4.11
N ALA A 198 -21.98 -8.33 -4.97
CA ALA A 198 -20.74 -8.89 -5.49
C ALA A 198 -19.67 -8.98 -4.40
N LEU A 199 -19.51 -7.92 -3.59
CA LEU A 199 -18.55 -7.90 -2.48
C LEU A 199 -18.89 -8.96 -1.43
N LYS A 200 -20.18 -9.15 -1.11
CA LYS A 200 -20.66 -10.21 -0.21
C LYS A 200 -20.21 -11.60 -0.67
N ARG A 201 -20.37 -11.92 -1.97
CA ARG A 201 -19.98 -13.23 -2.51
C ARG A 201 -18.48 -13.50 -2.39
N MET A 202 -17.66 -12.48 -2.54
CA MET A 202 -16.20 -12.61 -2.44
C MET A 202 -15.71 -12.67 -0.99
N ILE A 203 -16.25 -11.83 -0.10
CA ILE A 203 -15.79 -11.74 1.29
C ILE A 203 -16.35 -12.89 2.12
N LYS A 204 -17.65 -13.21 1.95
CA LYS A 204 -18.41 -14.17 2.78
C LYS A 204 -18.16 -13.95 4.27
N PRO A 205 -18.53 -12.77 4.81
CA PRO A 205 -18.22 -12.45 6.19
C PRO A 205 -19.10 -13.28 7.15
N THR A 206 -18.51 -13.70 8.27
CA THR A 206 -19.21 -14.30 9.41
C THR A 206 -19.50 -13.26 10.49
N ILE A 207 -18.72 -12.17 10.53
CA ILE A 207 -18.87 -11.04 11.44
C ILE A 207 -19.03 -9.78 10.60
N GLY A 208 -20.13 -9.06 10.79
CA GLY A 208 -20.40 -7.80 10.12
C GLY A 208 -20.15 -6.60 11.03
N ILE A 209 -19.48 -5.56 10.53
CA ILE A 209 -19.35 -4.29 11.24
C ILE A 209 -19.85 -3.15 10.35
N LEU A 210 -20.88 -2.44 10.80
CA LEU A 210 -21.36 -1.21 10.19
C LEU A 210 -20.85 -0.01 10.99
N THR A 211 -19.88 0.72 10.45
CA THR A 211 -19.24 1.82 11.19
C THR A 211 -20.17 3.02 11.35
N ASN A 212 -20.57 3.63 10.25
CA ASN A 212 -21.54 4.74 10.23
C ASN A 212 -22.17 4.91 8.84
N ILE A 213 -23.21 5.74 8.77
CA ILE A 213 -23.85 6.15 7.51
C ILE A 213 -23.81 7.67 7.42
N GLY A 214 -23.18 8.19 6.38
CA GLY A 214 -23.01 9.63 6.12
C GLY A 214 -23.08 9.96 4.62
N GLY A 215 -22.83 11.24 4.28
CA GLY A 215 -23.05 11.81 2.97
C GLY A 215 -22.05 11.43 1.86
N ALA A 216 -21.02 10.63 2.12
CA ALA A 216 -20.06 10.22 1.07
C ALA A 216 -20.75 9.41 -0.03
N HIS A 217 -20.50 9.73 -1.32
CA HIS A 217 -21.16 9.10 -2.50
C HIS A 217 -22.70 9.17 -2.48
N GLN A 218 -23.28 10.19 -1.86
CA GLN A 218 -24.73 10.34 -1.74
C GLN A 218 -25.45 10.58 -3.06
N GLU A 219 -24.75 11.11 -4.08
CA GLU A 219 -25.32 11.42 -5.39
C GLU A 219 -25.91 10.19 -6.11
N ASN A 220 -25.40 8.99 -5.81
CA ASN A 220 -25.82 7.72 -6.42
C ASN A 220 -26.91 6.98 -5.60
N PHE A 221 -27.43 7.60 -4.55
CA PHE A 221 -28.47 7.02 -3.68
C PHE A 221 -29.57 8.04 -3.40
N PHE A 222 -30.85 7.62 -3.53
CA PHE A 222 -32.00 8.50 -3.29
C PHE A 222 -32.10 8.95 -1.82
N SER A 223 -31.61 8.13 -0.89
CA SER A 223 -31.66 8.44 0.55
C SER A 223 -30.55 7.74 1.33
N LEU A 224 -30.25 8.26 2.55
CA LEU A 224 -29.35 7.59 3.49
C LEU A 224 -29.90 6.22 3.93
N GLN A 225 -31.21 6.07 3.98
CA GLN A 225 -31.86 4.80 4.32
C GLN A 225 -31.60 3.75 3.24
N GLU A 226 -31.77 4.08 1.96
CA GLU A 226 -31.48 3.20 0.83
C GLU A 226 -30.01 2.77 0.81
N LYS A 227 -29.11 3.71 1.01
CA LYS A 227 -27.68 3.45 1.12
C LYS A 227 -27.32 2.53 2.30
N CYS A 228 -27.99 2.73 3.45
CA CYS A 228 -27.82 1.85 4.60
C CYS A 228 -28.29 0.42 4.26
N MET A 229 -29.47 0.28 3.64
CA MET A 229 -30.02 -1.02 3.25
C MET A 229 -29.11 -1.76 2.25
N GLU A 230 -28.56 -1.04 1.25
CA GLU A 230 -27.59 -1.63 0.33
C GLU A 230 -26.35 -2.14 1.07
N LYS A 231 -25.79 -1.35 2.00
CA LYS A 231 -24.65 -1.77 2.82
C LYS A 231 -24.95 -2.98 3.70
N LEU A 232 -26.15 -3.07 4.29
CA LEU A 232 -26.59 -4.21 5.10
C LEU A 232 -26.67 -5.52 4.29
N THR A 233 -26.72 -5.45 2.96
CA THR A 233 -26.67 -6.64 2.10
C THR A 233 -25.40 -7.47 2.31
N LEU A 234 -24.29 -6.84 2.73
CA LEU A 234 -23.04 -7.53 3.08
C LEU A 234 -23.24 -8.57 4.19
N PHE A 235 -24.18 -8.32 5.12
CA PHE A 235 -24.31 -9.06 6.37
C PHE A 235 -25.40 -10.13 6.35
N LYS A 236 -26.03 -10.39 5.21
CA LYS A 236 -27.16 -11.34 5.12
C LYS A 236 -26.85 -12.75 5.61
N ASP A 237 -25.60 -13.17 5.56
CA ASP A 237 -25.17 -14.51 5.96
C ASP A 237 -24.19 -14.47 7.15
N CYS A 238 -24.11 -13.35 7.87
CA CYS A 238 -23.26 -13.23 9.07
C CYS A 238 -23.89 -13.93 10.28
N ASP A 239 -23.05 -14.43 11.17
CA ASP A 239 -23.44 -14.94 12.49
C ASP A 239 -23.74 -13.78 13.44
N VAL A 240 -23.04 -12.66 13.29
CA VAL A 240 -23.17 -11.47 14.14
C VAL A 240 -23.01 -10.18 13.34
N VAL A 241 -23.75 -9.15 13.74
CA VAL A 241 -23.64 -7.77 13.21
C VAL A 241 -23.40 -6.79 14.36
N ILE A 242 -22.38 -5.95 14.20
CA ILE A 242 -21.93 -4.95 15.16
C ILE A 242 -22.24 -3.55 14.60
N TYR A 243 -22.85 -2.69 15.41
CA TYR A 243 -23.17 -1.32 15.02
C TYR A 243 -23.47 -0.41 16.21
N ASN A 244 -23.55 0.91 15.96
CA ASN A 244 -23.98 1.90 16.93
C ASN A 244 -25.50 1.86 17.11
N GLY A 245 -25.98 1.35 18.26
CA GLY A 245 -27.39 1.22 18.61
C GLY A 245 -28.11 2.55 18.89
N ASP A 246 -27.35 3.61 19.22
CA ASP A 246 -27.90 4.96 19.43
C ASP A 246 -28.19 5.70 18.12
N ASN A 247 -27.74 5.18 16.98
CA ASN A 247 -28.04 5.74 15.67
C ASN A 247 -29.40 5.23 15.17
N GLU A 248 -30.42 6.07 15.27
CA GLU A 248 -31.79 5.72 14.87
C GLU A 248 -31.91 5.24 13.42
N LEU A 249 -31.18 5.88 12.48
CA LEU A 249 -31.21 5.46 11.08
C LEU A 249 -30.70 4.03 10.93
N ILE A 250 -29.55 3.72 11.54
CA ILE A 250 -28.91 2.40 11.45
C ILE A 250 -29.82 1.36 12.12
N SER A 251 -30.28 1.62 13.35
CA SER A 251 -31.15 0.71 14.11
C SER A 251 -32.43 0.41 13.36
N ASN A 252 -33.08 1.43 12.76
CA ASN A 252 -34.26 1.26 11.94
C ASN A 252 -34.02 0.44 10.66
N CYS A 253 -32.88 0.63 10.03
CA CYS A 253 -32.48 -0.13 8.84
C CYS A 253 -32.16 -1.60 9.19
N VAL A 254 -31.46 -1.85 10.28
CA VAL A 254 -31.16 -3.22 10.76
C VAL A 254 -32.49 -3.95 11.09
N ALA A 255 -33.37 -3.33 11.82
CA ALA A 255 -34.70 -3.93 12.13
C ALA A 255 -35.52 -4.26 10.86
N LYS A 256 -35.44 -3.40 9.82
CA LYS A 256 -36.16 -3.63 8.54
C LYS A 256 -35.45 -4.61 7.61
N SER A 257 -34.15 -4.84 7.78
CA SER A 257 -33.33 -5.66 6.87
C SER A 257 -33.59 -7.17 7.02
N MET A 258 -34.32 -7.60 8.06
CA MET A 258 -34.61 -9.00 8.37
C MET A 258 -33.34 -9.89 8.42
N LEU A 259 -32.23 -9.34 8.92
CA LEU A 259 -31.03 -10.12 9.17
C LEU A 259 -31.27 -11.18 10.21
N THR A 260 -30.76 -12.38 9.99
CA THR A 260 -30.83 -13.49 10.99
C THR A 260 -29.61 -13.47 11.93
N ALA A 261 -28.65 -12.58 11.70
CA ALA A 261 -27.46 -12.41 12.49
C ALA A 261 -27.79 -11.96 13.93
N ARG A 262 -27.03 -12.45 14.91
CA ARG A 262 -27.08 -11.91 16.28
C ARG A 262 -26.60 -10.45 16.26
N GLU A 263 -27.38 -9.57 16.93
CA GLU A 263 -26.97 -8.16 17.03
C GLU A 263 -26.10 -7.93 18.27
N ILE A 264 -24.95 -7.28 18.08
CA ILE A 264 -24.15 -6.67 19.14
C ILE A 264 -24.17 -5.16 18.90
N ALA A 265 -25.32 -4.55 19.20
CA ALA A 265 -25.45 -3.11 19.20
C ALA A 265 -24.85 -2.55 20.49
N TRP A 266 -23.88 -1.64 20.35
CA TRP A 266 -23.39 -0.88 21.49
C TRP A 266 -24.18 0.42 21.65
N SER A 267 -24.41 0.83 22.91
CA SER A 267 -25.20 2.02 23.22
C SER A 267 -24.65 2.75 24.46
N ARG A 268 -24.77 4.08 24.46
CA ARG A 268 -24.49 4.96 25.59
C ARG A 268 -25.76 5.34 26.35
N THR A 269 -26.93 5.09 25.75
CA THR A 269 -28.24 5.54 26.27
C THR A 269 -29.14 4.40 26.70
N ASP A 270 -29.05 3.26 26.02
CA ASP A 270 -29.93 2.09 26.28
C ASP A 270 -29.14 0.99 27.03
N ILE A 271 -29.47 0.82 28.31
CA ILE A 271 -28.83 -0.15 29.22
C ILE A 271 -29.14 -1.61 28.86
N GLU A 272 -30.23 -1.84 28.12
CA GLU A 272 -30.66 -3.19 27.72
C GLU A 272 -29.85 -3.72 26.52
N ARG A 273 -29.06 -2.88 25.89
CA ARG A 273 -28.24 -3.32 24.77
C ARG A 273 -27.08 -4.24 25.21
N PRO A 274 -26.72 -5.24 24.38
CA PRO A 274 -25.70 -6.23 24.73
C PRO A 274 -24.35 -5.63 25.17
N LEU A 275 -23.97 -4.48 24.62
CA LEU A 275 -22.78 -3.73 25.02
C LEU A 275 -23.20 -2.30 25.44
N TYR A 276 -23.34 -2.10 26.74
CA TYR A 276 -23.71 -0.81 27.29
C TYR A 276 -22.46 -0.02 27.71
N ILE A 277 -22.35 1.21 27.22
CA ILE A 277 -21.25 2.14 27.54
C ILE A 277 -21.70 3.05 28.67
N SER A 278 -21.34 2.69 29.88
CA SER A 278 -21.82 3.37 31.10
C SER A 278 -21.18 4.76 31.32
N ARG A 279 -19.95 4.97 30.82
CA ARG A 279 -19.27 6.26 30.98
C ARG A 279 -18.19 6.46 29.91
N VAL A 280 -18.10 7.69 29.38
CA VAL A 280 -17.00 8.18 28.52
C VAL A 280 -16.44 9.42 29.13
N THR A 281 -15.15 9.43 29.53
CA THR A 281 -14.48 10.55 30.15
C THR A 281 -13.29 10.95 29.30
N LYS A 282 -13.41 12.08 28.59
CA LYS A 282 -12.32 12.68 27.80
C LYS A 282 -11.35 13.41 28.73
N LYS A 283 -10.07 13.11 28.63
CA LYS A 283 -8.97 13.82 29.29
C LYS A 283 -8.17 14.61 28.26
N GLU A 284 -7.04 15.20 28.62
CA GLU A 284 -6.25 16.04 27.72
C GLU A 284 -5.70 15.30 26.50
N ASP A 285 -5.28 14.03 26.66
CA ASP A 285 -4.56 13.25 25.65
C ASP A 285 -5.16 11.85 25.41
N HIS A 286 -6.14 11.44 26.23
CA HIS A 286 -6.76 10.12 26.10
C HIS A 286 -8.22 10.16 26.58
N THR A 287 -8.96 9.12 26.21
CA THR A 287 -10.35 8.91 26.68
C THR A 287 -10.44 7.61 27.47
N VAL A 288 -11.06 7.69 28.65
CA VAL A 288 -11.39 6.54 29.50
C VAL A 288 -12.83 6.14 29.24
N ILE A 289 -13.09 4.87 28.94
CA ILE A 289 -14.38 4.33 28.58
C ILE A 289 -14.71 3.17 29.52
N SER A 290 -15.83 3.27 30.22
CA SER A 290 -16.39 2.18 31.05
C SER A 290 -17.56 1.56 30.34
N TYR A 291 -17.65 0.23 30.36
CA TYR A 291 -18.68 -0.53 29.65
C TYR A 291 -19.14 -1.73 30.45
N ARG A 292 -20.36 -2.19 30.16
CA ARG A 292 -20.93 -3.45 30.64
C ARG A 292 -21.19 -4.38 29.46
N TYR A 293 -20.71 -5.60 29.60
CA TYR A 293 -20.95 -6.69 28.65
C TYR A 293 -21.14 -8.00 29.41
N LEU A 294 -22.21 -8.74 29.14
CA LEU A 294 -22.57 -9.98 29.85
C LEU A 294 -22.51 -9.81 31.38
N GLU A 295 -23.14 -8.72 31.87
CA GLU A 295 -23.23 -8.35 33.30
C GLU A 295 -21.87 -8.03 33.98
N MET A 296 -20.78 -7.98 33.23
CA MET A 296 -19.45 -7.59 33.73
C MET A 296 -19.13 -6.16 33.37
N ASP A 297 -18.78 -5.36 34.39
CA ASP A 297 -18.32 -4.00 34.21
C ASP A 297 -16.79 -3.98 34.03
N ASN A 298 -16.34 -3.31 32.99
CA ASN A 298 -14.92 -3.15 32.66
C ASN A 298 -14.61 -1.72 32.21
N THR A 299 -13.32 -1.39 32.18
CA THR A 299 -12.86 -0.05 31.77
C THR A 299 -11.60 -0.19 30.94
N PHE A 300 -11.48 0.61 29.89
CA PHE A 300 -10.26 0.72 29.08
C PHE A 300 -10.00 2.18 28.71
N CYS A 301 -8.82 2.49 28.18
CA CYS A 301 -8.51 3.80 27.62
C CYS A 301 -8.03 3.69 26.19
N ILE A 302 -8.20 4.80 25.44
CA ILE A 302 -7.67 4.96 24.08
C ILE A 302 -6.90 6.29 24.00
N PRO A 303 -5.80 6.38 23.23
CA PRO A 303 -4.99 7.60 23.08
C PRO A 303 -5.62 8.59 22.09
N PHE A 304 -6.95 8.71 22.10
CA PHE A 304 -7.74 9.59 21.23
C PHE A 304 -8.86 10.24 22.03
N ILE A 305 -9.29 11.43 21.61
CA ILE A 305 -10.31 12.22 22.35
C ILE A 305 -11.47 12.67 21.46
N ASP A 306 -11.42 12.42 20.14
CA ASP A 306 -12.48 12.74 19.20
C ASP A 306 -13.56 11.64 19.18
N ASP A 307 -14.80 12.06 18.89
CA ASP A 307 -15.96 11.15 18.94
C ASP A 307 -15.90 10.08 17.87
N ALA A 308 -15.34 10.36 16.70
CA ALA A 308 -15.21 9.36 15.63
C ALA A 308 -14.22 8.25 16.03
N SER A 309 -13.11 8.57 16.68
CA SER A 309 -12.17 7.60 17.23
C SER A 309 -12.80 6.76 18.34
N ILE A 310 -13.61 7.39 19.20
CA ILE A 310 -14.35 6.69 20.26
C ILE A 310 -15.34 5.67 19.62
N GLU A 311 -16.13 6.07 18.63
CA GLU A 311 -17.06 5.18 17.94
C GLU A 311 -16.35 4.01 17.24
N ASN A 312 -15.23 4.29 16.57
CA ASN A 312 -14.42 3.25 15.92
C ASN A 312 -13.86 2.26 16.96
N ALA A 313 -13.39 2.76 18.12
CA ALA A 313 -12.90 1.90 19.21
C ALA A 313 -14.00 1.04 19.82
N LEU A 314 -15.24 1.55 19.93
CA LEU A 314 -16.38 0.78 20.41
C LEU A 314 -16.78 -0.36 19.45
N ASN A 315 -16.69 -0.12 18.12
CA ASN A 315 -16.86 -1.18 17.14
C ASN A 315 -15.77 -2.26 17.26
N CYS A 316 -14.50 -1.84 17.49
CA CYS A 316 -13.40 -2.77 17.72
C CYS A 316 -13.57 -3.55 19.02
N LEU A 317 -13.98 -2.88 20.11
CA LEU A 317 -14.29 -3.51 21.40
C LEU A 317 -15.32 -4.63 21.21
N ALA A 318 -16.44 -4.34 20.57
CA ALA A 318 -17.52 -5.30 20.34
C ALA A 318 -17.02 -6.54 19.57
N ALA A 319 -16.17 -6.35 18.56
CA ALA A 319 -15.57 -7.45 17.80
C ALA A 319 -14.58 -8.27 18.65
N CYS A 320 -13.74 -7.63 19.46
CA CYS A 320 -12.80 -8.32 20.36
C CYS A 320 -13.55 -9.15 21.42
N LEU A 321 -14.63 -8.59 22.00
CA LEU A 321 -15.46 -9.30 22.97
C LEU A 321 -16.17 -10.51 22.33
N TYR A 322 -16.69 -10.36 21.11
CA TYR A 322 -17.30 -11.47 20.38
C TYR A 322 -16.29 -12.58 20.05
N LEU A 323 -15.08 -12.21 19.70
CA LEU A 323 -13.97 -13.13 19.43
C LEU A 323 -13.32 -13.69 20.73
N MET A 324 -13.89 -13.39 21.89
CA MET A 324 -13.49 -13.86 23.22
C MET A 324 -12.05 -13.45 23.60
N THR A 325 -11.59 -12.29 23.15
CA THR A 325 -10.31 -11.71 23.59
C THR A 325 -10.40 -11.36 25.07
N PRO A 326 -9.44 -11.76 25.92
CA PRO A 326 -9.45 -11.44 27.35
C PRO A 326 -9.53 -9.94 27.66
N ALA A 327 -10.29 -9.54 28.66
CA ALA A 327 -10.54 -8.13 28.97
C ALA A 327 -9.28 -7.34 29.38
N ASP A 328 -8.34 -7.99 30.03
CA ASP A 328 -7.02 -7.42 30.37
C ASP A 328 -6.19 -7.13 29.12
N GLN A 329 -6.18 -8.03 28.14
CA GLN A 329 -5.51 -7.84 26.86
C GLN A 329 -6.18 -6.73 26.04
N ILE A 330 -7.52 -6.68 26.01
CA ILE A 330 -8.26 -5.58 25.37
C ILE A 330 -7.83 -4.26 25.99
N THR A 331 -7.82 -4.16 27.31
CA THR A 331 -7.45 -2.94 28.05
C THR A 331 -6.03 -2.49 27.71
N GLU A 332 -5.07 -3.41 27.75
CA GLU A 332 -3.66 -3.12 27.43
C GLU A 332 -3.49 -2.64 25.98
N ARG A 333 -4.08 -3.37 25.02
CA ARG A 333 -3.90 -3.11 23.57
C ARG A 333 -4.64 -1.86 23.12
N MET A 334 -5.83 -1.58 23.65
CA MET A 334 -6.59 -0.36 23.36
C MET A 334 -5.82 0.90 23.74
N ALA A 335 -5.09 0.87 24.85
CA ALA A 335 -4.26 2.00 25.30
C ALA A 335 -3.06 2.28 24.36
N ARG A 336 -2.68 1.31 23.54
CA ARG A 336 -1.54 1.39 22.61
C ARG A 336 -1.94 1.58 21.15
N LEU A 337 -3.22 1.83 20.86
CA LEU A 337 -3.69 2.07 19.50
C LEU A 337 -2.96 3.23 18.85
N GLU A 338 -2.52 3.04 17.62
CA GLU A 338 -1.81 4.07 16.85
C GLU A 338 -2.73 4.75 15.84
N PRO A 339 -2.49 6.04 15.52
CA PRO A 339 -3.13 6.72 14.41
C PRO A 339 -2.84 6.00 13.08
N ILE A 340 -3.80 6.02 12.17
CA ILE A 340 -3.65 5.41 10.85
C ILE A 340 -3.11 6.45 9.86
N ALA A 341 -2.04 6.11 9.15
CA ALA A 341 -1.38 6.98 8.18
C ALA A 341 -2.33 7.53 7.09
N MET A 342 -2.01 8.72 6.55
CA MET A 342 -2.82 9.52 5.60
C MET A 342 -4.21 9.92 6.15
N ARG A 343 -4.41 9.81 7.47
CA ARG A 343 -5.59 10.31 8.18
C ARG A 343 -5.11 11.04 9.41
N LEU A 344 -5.01 12.39 9.30
CA LEU A 344 -4.48 13.29 10.33
C LEU A 344 -2.99 13.01 10.68
N GLU A 345 -2.18 12.61 9.67
CA GLU A 345 -0.74 12.40 9.84
C GLU A 345 -0.02 13.73 10.12
N VAL A 346 0.77 13.79 11.18
CA VAL A 346 1.51 14.99 11.57
C VAL A 346 2.98 14.88 11.17
N LYS A 347 3.49 15.89 10.45
CA LYS A 347 4.89 15.98 9.98
C LYS A 347 5.50 17.35 10.31
N GLU A 348 6.82 17.43 10.30
CA GLU A 348 7.52 18.69 10.31
C GLU A 348 7.55 19.32 8.91
N GLY A 349 7.14 20.57 8.81
CA GLY A 349 7.14 21.35 7.59
C GLY A 349 8.30 22.32 7.50
N LYS A 350 8.57 22.83 6.29
CA LYS A 350 9.50 23.93 6.05
C LYS A 350 9.11 25.17 6.86
N ASN A 351 10.05 26.08 7.09
CA ASN A 351 9.83 27.37 7.72
C ASN A 351 9.16 27.27 9.12
N ASN A 352 9.52 26.26 9.91
CA ASN A 352 8.98 26.01 11.25
C ASN A 352 7.45 25.80 11.27
N CYS A 353 6.88 25.22 10.19
CA CYS A 353 5.49 24.83 10.12
C CYS A 353 5.27 23.42 10.68
N VAL A 354 4.05 23.14 11.12
CA VAL A 354 3.58 21.78 11.43
C VAL A 354 2.55 21.41 10.37
N LEU A 355 2.81 20.31 9.66
CA LEU A 355 1.95 19.81 8.61
C LEU A 355 1.04 18.69 9.14
N ILE A 356 -0.27 18.80 8.88
CA ILE A 356 -1.25 17.75 9.12
C ILE A 356 -1.74 17.29 7.76
N ASN A 357 -1.39 16.05 7.36
CA ASN A 357 -1.82 15.47 6.10
C ASN A 357 -3.07 14.62 6.30
N ASP A 358 -4.18 15.02 5.67
CA ASP A 358 -5.45 14.27 5.61
C ASP A 358 -6.03 14.31 4.19
N SER A 359 -5.20 14.00 3.20
CA SER A 359 -5.47 14.14 1.77
C SER A 359 -6.16 12.94 1.11
N TYR A 360 -6.83 12.09 1.87
CA TYR A 360 -7.42 10.86 1.34
C TYR A 360 -8.92 10.98 0.97
N ASN A 361 -9.73 11.53 1.88
CA ASN A 361 -11.16 11.76 1.72
C ASN A 361 -11.49 13.23 1.99
N SER A 362 -12.43 13.77 1.22
CA SER A 362 -12.93 15.13 1.42
C SER A 362 -14.45 15.10 1.45
N ASP A 363 -15.02 14.98 2.65
CA ASP A 363 -16.44 15.17 2.96
C ASP A 363 -16.61 16.09 4.17
N LEU A 364 -17.82 16.61 4.38
CA LEU A 364 -18.06 17.63 5.40
C LEU A 364 -17.81 17.14 6.84
N ALA A 365 -18.15 15.88 7.12
CA ALA A 365 -17.96 15.29 8.45
C ALA A 365 -16.48 15.03 8.74
N SER A 366 -15.74 14.50 7.75
CA SER A 366 -14.29 14.30 7.88
C SER A 366 -13.52 15.63 7.95
N LEU A 367 -14.03 16.70 7.30
CA LEU A 367 -13.46 18.04 7.40
C LEU A 367 -13.62 18.61 8.81
N ASP A 368 -14.78 18.45 9.44
CA ASP A 368 -15.04 18.91 10.82
C ASP A 368 -14.06 18.25 11.81
N ILE A 369 -13.88 16.93 11.72
CA ILE A 369 -12.92 16.17 12.54
C ILE A 369 -11.48 16.67 12.33
N ALA A 370 -11.10 16.88 11.07
CA ALA A 370 -9.75 17.35 10.74
C ALA A 370 -9.49 18.79 11.25
N LEU A 371 -10.50 19.65 11.19
CA LEU A 371 -10.43 21.00 11.73
C LEU A 371 -10.35 21.00 13.27
N ASP A 372 -11.05 20.12 13.96
CA ASP A 372 -10.91 19.94 15.41
C ASP A 372 -9.48 19.52 15.80
N PHE A 373 -8.87 18.66 14.99
CA PHE A 373 -7.48 18.26 15.20
C PHE A 373 -6.51 19.43 14.95
N LEU A 374 -6.74 20.23 13.91
CA LEU A 374 -5.98 21.46 13.62
C LEU A 374 -6.03 22.43 14.78
N VAL A 375 -7.24 22.69 15.33
CA VAL A 375 -7.44 23.58 16.48
C VAL A 375 -6.59 23.14 17.68
N ARG A 376 -6.74 21.90 18.10
CA ARG A 376 -6.00 21.35 19.27
C ARG A 376 -4.49 21.41 19.09
N ARG A 377 -4.01 21.14 17.85
CA ARG A 377 -2.57 21.14 17.58
C ARG A 377 -1.98 22.55 17.56
N SER A 378 -2.76 23.54 17.09
CA SER A 378 -2.36 24.92 17.06
C SER A 378 -2.36 25.58 18.45
N GLU A 379 -3.35 25.29 19.29
CA GLU A 379 -3.47 25.86 20.65
C GLU A 379 -2.28 25.48 21.53
N LYS A 380 -1.82 24.24 21.50
CA LYS A 380 -0.63 23.80 22.25
C LYS A 380 0.64 24.62 21.95
N LYS A 381 0.74 25.19 20.74
CA LYS A 381 1.92 25.94 20.27
C LYS A 381 1.67 27.44 20.05
N GLY A 382 0.44 27.90 20.19
CA GLY A 382 0.06 29.31 19.90
C GLY A 382 0.28 29.71 18.43
N LEU A 383 0.16 28.76 17.49
CA LEU A 383 0.42 28.97 16.07
C LEU A 383 -0.85 29.28 15.29
N LYS A 384 -0.71 30.02 14.18
CA LYS A 384 -1.79 30.26 13.22
C LYS A 384 -2.27 28.97 12.59
N ARG A 385 -3.55 28.94 12.16
CA ARG A 385 -4.26 27.81 11.55
C ARG A 385 -4.44 28.07 10.06
N THR A 386 -3.81 27.25 9.24
CA THR A 386 -3.94 27.29 7.78
C THR A 386 -4.61 26.03 7.29
N LEU A 387 -5.66 26.18 6.47
CA LEU A 387 -6.35 25.09 5.79
C LEU A 387 -6.06 25.14 4.29
N ILE A 388 -5.53 24.06 3.73
CA ILE A 388 -5.46 23.82 2.28
C ILE A 388 -6.53 22.79 1.95
N LEU A 389 -7.57 23.19 1.20
CA LEU A 389 -8.77 22.39 0.95
C LEU A 389 -9.02 22.25 -0.55
N SER A 390 -9.19 21.00 -1.04
CA SER A 390 -9.66 20.73 -2.41
C SER A 390 -11.18 20.86 -2.51
N ASP A 391 -11.71 20.80 -3.74
CA ASP A 391 -13.14 20.57 -3.94
C ASP A 391 -13.61 19.33 -3.18
N ILE A 392 -14.80 19.42 -2.60
CA ILE A 392 -15.50 18.33 -1.93
C ILE A 392 -16.49 17.73 -2.92
N LEU A 393 -16.15 16.54 -3.43
CA LEU A 393 -16.88 15.87 -4.50
C LEU A 393 -17.98 14.94 -3.99
N GLU A 394 -18.91 14.56 -4.86
CA GLU A 394 -19.92 13.49 -4.65
C GLU A 394 -20.82 13.67 -3.40
N THR A 395 -21.22 14.90 -3.09
CA THR A 395 -22.03 15.19 -1.90
C THR A 395 -23.54 15.10 -2.14
N GLY A 396 -23.99 15.14 -3.40
CA GLY A 396 -25.40 15.23 -3.77
C GLY A 396 -26.09 16.55 -3.34
N GLN A 397 -25.33 17.52 -2.81
CA GLN A 397 -25.83 18.85 -2.43
C GLN A 397 -25.47 19.89 -3.50
N SER A 398 -26.26 20.97 -3.57
CA SER A 398 -25.83 22.09 -4.41
C SER A 398 -24.54 22.70 -3.90
N THR A 399 -23.62 23.04 -4.79
CA THR A 399 -22.33 23.67 -4.50
C THR A 399 -22.49 24.87 -3.56
N ALA A 400 -23.52 25.68 -3.77
CA ALA A 400 -23.84 26.83 -2.93
C ALA A 400 -24.18 26.47 -1.48
N THR A 401 -24.89 25.36 -1.25
CA THR A 401 -25.26 24.91 0.09
C THR A 401 -24.09 24.26 0.80
N LEU A 402 -23.33 23.46 0.08
CA LEU A 402 -22.13 22.80 0.59
C LEU A 402 -21.11 23.84 1.10
N TYR A 403 -20.70 24.78 0.23
CA TYR A 403 -19.67 25.75 0.60
C TYR A 403 -20.14 26.81 1.60
N ARG A 404 -21.44 27.01 1.79
CA ARG A 404 -21.95 27.77 2.94
C ARG A 404 -21.63 27.05 4.25
N ARG A 405 -21.83 25.73 4.32
CA ARG A 405 -21.50 24.92 5.50
C ARG A 405 -19.99 24.83 5.74
N VAL A 406 -19.20 24.70 4.67
CA VAL A 406 -17.74 24.74 4.76
C VAL A 406 -17.27 26.06 5.34
N ALA A 407 -17.79 27.20 4.86
CA ALA A 407 -17.46 28.52 5.37
C ALA A 407 -17.81 28.67 6.87
N GLN A 408 -18.99 28.19 7.27
CA GLN A 408 -19.39 28.17 8.70
C GLN A 408 -18.44 27.32 9.57
N LEU A 409 -18.00 26.15 9.09
CA LEU A 409 -17.02 25.32 9.80
C LEU A 409 -15.67 26.05 9.91
N VAL A 410 -15.15 26.58 8.82
CA VAL A 410 -13.87 27.32 8.77
C VAL A 410 -13.89 28.47 9.77
N GLN A 411 -14.98 29.24 9.80
CA GLN A 411 -15.15 30.37 10.74
C GLN A 411 -15.27 29.90 12.19
N SER A 412 -16.12 28.89 12.47
CA SER A 412 -16.35 28.38 13.84
C SER A 412 -15.09 27.77 14.48
N LYS A 413 -14.18 27.20 13.66
CA LYS A 413 -12.90 26.61 14.11
C LYS A 413 -11.75 27.65 14.15
N GLY A 414 -12.02 28.89 13.81
CA GLY A 414 -11.04 29.98 13.87
C GLY A 414 -9.83 29.76 12.97
N VAL A 415 -10.06 29.30 11.75
CA VAL A 415 -9.02 29.19 10.71
C VAL A 415 -8.60 30.63 10.33
N ASN A 416 -7.29 30.87 10.26
CA ASN A 416 -6.73 32.18 9.94
C ASN A 416 -6.49 32.38 8.44
N LYS A 417 -6.16 31.24 7.74
CA LYS A 417 -5.85 31.26 6.31
C LYS A 417 -6.49 30.07 5.61
N LEU A 418 -7.14 30.31 4.48
CA LEU A 418 -7.72 29.28 3.60
C LEU A 418 -7.05 29.32 2.23
N ILE A 419 -6.57 28.18 1.76
CA ILE A 419 -6.09 27.97 0.39
C ILE A 419 -7.03 26.95 -0.26
N GLY A 420 -7.94 27.41 -1.10
CA GLY A 420 -8.89 26.58 -1.84
C GLY A 420 -8.32 26.13 -3.17
N VAL A 421 -8.50 24.87 -3.52
CA VAL A 421 -8.01 24.27 -4.78
C VAL A 421 -9.14 23.54 -5.49
N GLY A 422 -9.51 24.00 -6.66
CA GLY A 422 -10.58 23.45 -7.47
C GLY A 422 -11.52 24.52 -8.00
N GLN A 423 -12.36 24.16 -8.95
CA GLN A 423 -13.26 25.11 -9.61
C GLN A 423 -14.50 25.43 -8.75
N GLU A 424 -15.02 24.46 -8.01
CA GLU A 424 -16.21 24.63 -7.19
C GLU A 424 -15.93 25.54 -5.98
N ILE A 425 -14.87 25.27 -5.22
CA ILE A 425 -14.47 26.10 -4.07
C ILE A 425 -14.11 27.51 -4.53
N SER A 426 -13.43 27.66 -5.67
CA SER A 426 -13.05 28.95 -6.24
C SER A 426 -14.28 29.77 -6.65
N SER A 427 -15.30 29.14 -7.25
CA SER A 427 -16.56 29.82 -7.63
C SER A 427 -17.37 30.28 -6.43
N CYS A 428 -17.15 29.67 -5.26
CA CYS A 428 -17.80 30.01 -4.01
C CYS A 428 -16.97 30.89 -3.07
N SER A 429 -15.88 31.48 -3.56
CA SER A 429 -14.94 32.30 -2.78
C SER A 429 -15.62 33.44 -1.99
N ALA A 430 -16.67 34.06 -2.54
CA ALA A 430 -17.44 35.12 -1.88
C ALA A 430 -18.26 34.65 -0.66
N ARG A 431 -18.31 33.37 -0.34
CA ARG A 431 -19.04 32.83 0.83
C ARG A 431 -18.19 32.75 2.06
N PHE A 432 -16.89 32.84 1.92
CA PHE A 432 -15.96 32.89 3.04
C PHE A 432 -15.82 34.31 3.56
N ASP A 433 -15.59 34.43 4.87
CA ASP A 433 -15.49 35.72 5.58
C ASP A 433 -14.42 36.62 4.93
N ASP A 434 -14.67 37.94 4.89
CA ASP A 434 -13.72 38.90 4.33
C ASP A 434 -12.49 39.09 5.25
N ASP A 435 -12.62 38.81 6.54
CA ASP A 435 -11.52 38.83 7.50
C ASP A 435 -10.60 37.60 7.42
N LEU A 436 -10.99 36.56 6.69
CA LEU A 436 -10.20 35.34 6.44
C LEU A 436 -9.18 35.61 5.34
N GLU A 437 -7.90 35.43 5.62
CA GLU A 437 -6.86 35.40 4.57
C GLU A 437 -7.12 34.24 3.63
N ARG A 438 -7.45 34.50 2.34
CA ARG A 438 -7.95 33.48 1.42
C ARG A 438 -7.32 33.56 0.04
N TYR A 439 -6.96 32.37 -0.50
CA TYR A 439 -6.38 32.19 -1.83
C TYR A 439 -7.09 31.05 -2.54
N PHE A 440 -7.32 31.18 -3.86
CA PHE A 440 -8.01 30.15 -4.63
C PHE A 440 -7.24 29.85 -5.89
N PHE A 441 -7.12 28.54 -6.20
CA PHE A 441 -6.41 28.02 -7.36
C PHE A 441 -7.29 27.03 -8.12
N PRO A 442 -7.26 27.02 -9.48
CA PRO A 442 -8.10 26.13 -10.27
C PRO A 442 -7.72 24.65 -10.13
N ASN A 443 -6.46 24.32 -9.82
CA ASN A 443 -5.92 22.99 -9.67
C ASN A 443 -4.64 23.00 -8.80
N THR A 444 -4.13 21.81 -8.50
CA THR A 444 -2.93 21.63 -7.68
C THR A 444 -1.68 22.16 -8.36
N GLU A 445 -1.54 22.03 -9.68
CA GLU A 445 -0.41 22.54 -10.45
C GLU A 445 -0.29 24.07 -10.32
N ALA A 446 -1.40 24.78 -10.39
CA ALA A 446 -1.44 26.24 -10.23
C ALA A 446 -1.03 26.65 -8.80
N LEU A 447 -1.44 25.90 -7.77
CA LEU A 447 -1.01 26.11 -6.40
C LEU A 447 0.50 25.91 -6.26
N LEU A 448 1.04 24.79 -6.77
CA LEU A 448 2.46 24.47 -6.70
C LEU A 448 3.34 25.46 -7.46
N ALA A 449 2.85 25.99 -8.60
CA ALA A 449 3.55 27.02 -9.36
C ALA A 449 3.54 28.40 -8.66
N SER A 450 2.67 28.60 -7.69
CA SER A 450 2.56 29.87 -6.95
C SER A 450 3.63 29.99 -5.86
N ASN A 451 3.84 31.20 -5.36
CA ASN A 451 4.73 31.46 -4.22
C ASN A 451 4.04 31.30 -2.87
N ILE A 452 2.74 30.96 -2.82
CA ILE A 452 1.98 30.96 -1.56
C ILE A 452 2.51 29.90 -0.58
N LEU A 453 2.85 28.69 -1.05
CA LEU A 453 3.39 27.64 -0.20
C LEU A 453 4.75 28.01 0.42
N LYS A 454 5.57 28.80 -0.32
CA LYS A 454 6.86 29.27 0.17
C LYS A 454 6.74 30.38 1.23
N SER A 455 5.61 31.10 1.25
CA SER A 455 5.34 32.18 2.21
C SER A 455 4.81 31.68 3.56
N LEU A 456 4.42 30.42 3.67
CA LEU A 456 3.93 29.84 4.92
C LEU A 456 5.08 29.66 5.89
N HIS A 457 4.90 30.17 7.12
CA HIS A 457 5.91 30.09 8.18
C HIS A 457 5.29 30.12 9.56
N SER A 458 5.78 29.30 10.48
CA SER A 458 5.34 29.23 11.87
C SER A 458 3.82 29.06 12.01
N GLU A 459 3.24 28.15 11.24
CA GLU A 459 1.81 27.86 11.16
C GLU A 459 1.56 26.36 11.35
N VAL A 460 0.36 25.98 11.78
CA VAL A 460 -0.13 24.59 11.64
C VAL A 460 -0.98 24.53 10.39
N ILE A 461 -0.57 23.69 9.46
CA ILE A 461 -1.16 23.57 8.12
C ILE A 461 -1.90 22.24 8.02
N LEU A 462 -3.22 22.28 7.80
CA LEU A 462 -4.01 21.11 7.47
C LEU A 462 -4.15 21.02 5.95
N VAL A 463 -3.66 19.94 5.37
CA VAL A 463 -3.85 19.59 3.96
C VAL A 463 -4.97 18.57 3.86
N LYS A 464 -6.13 18.97 3.33
CA LYS A 464 -7.36 18.20 3.24
C LYS A 464 -7.87 18.18 1.80
N GLY A 465 -7.87 17.00 1.17
CA GLY A 465 -8.31 16.91 -0.22
C GLY A 465 -8.74 15.52 -0.66
N SER A 466 -9.44 15.46 -1.79
CA SER A 466 -9.75 14.19 -2.45
C SER A 466 -8.54 13.73 -3.27
N ARG A 467 -8.40 12.41 -3.48
CA ARG A 467 -7.31 11.80 -4.25
C ARG A 467 -7.13 12.37 -5.66
N VAL A 468 -8.21 12.82 -6.29
CA VAL A 468 -8.20 13.38 -7.65
C VAL A 468 -7.32 14.63 -7.75
N PHE A 469 -7.14 15.35 -6.63
CA PHE A 469 -6.35 16.58 -6.58
C PHE A 469 -4.86 16.35 -6.30
N ASN A 470 -4.39 15.12 -6.11
CA ASN A 470 -2.98 14.79 -5.86
C ASN A 470 -2.33 15.65 -4.75
N PHE A 471 -3.03 15.84 -3.63
CA PHE A 471 -2.55 16.68 -2.53
C PHE A 471 -1.31 16.12 -1.81
N ASP A 472 -0.89 14.90 -2.14
CA ASP A 472 0.41 14.37 -1.73
C ASP A 472 1.56 15.26 -2.24
N LEU A 473 1.45 15.81 -3.45
CA LEU A 473 2.42 16.77 -3.99
C LEU A 473 2.49 18.08 -3.18
N VAL A 474 1.36 18.53 -2.64
CA VAL A 474 1.31 19.72 -1.77
C VAL A 474 1.99 19.41 -0.43
N SER A 475 1.72 18.24 0.13
CA SER A 475 2.35 17.77 1.36
C SER A 475 3.86 17.64 1.19
N GLU A 476 4.35 17.05 0.08
CA GLU A 476 5.77 16.96 -0.24
C GLU A 476 6.44 18.34 -0.43
N ALA A 477 5.74 19.29 -1.04
CA ALA A 477 6.26 20.66 -1.22
C ALA A 477 6.46 21.41 0.10
N LEU A 478 5.64 21.08 1.12
CA LEU A 478 5.68 21.69 2.44
C LEU A 478 6.59 20.95 3.44
N GLU A 479 6.92 19.68 3.18
CA GLU A 479 7.75 18.83 4.05
C GLU A 479 9.23 19.25 4.02
N LEU A 480 9.95 19.15 5.14
CA LEU A 480 11.35 19.60 5.29
C LEU A 480 12.34 18.55 4.71
N LYS A 481 13.21 18.92 3.76
CA LYS A 481 14.25 18.08 3.11
C LYS A 481 15.63 18.77 3.01
N VAL A 482 16.75 18.04 2.93
CA VAL A 482 18.14 18.58 3.03
C VAL A 482 19.15 17.91 2.08
N HIS A 483 20.01 18.63 1.31
CA HIS A 483 21.39 18.47 0.73
C HIS A 483 21.67 18.56 -0.79
N GLU A 484 22.99 18.96 -1.13
CA GLU A 484 23.56 19.01 -2.50
C GLU A 484 25.12 19.12 -2.60
N THR A 485 25.80 18.49 -3.64
CA THR A 485 27.22 18.68 -4.09
C THR A 485 27.47 18.07 -5.51
N ILE A 486 28.49 18.55 -6.33
CA ILE A 486 28.70 18.22 -7.78
C ILE A 486 30.13 17.80 -8.17
N LEU A 487 30.30 16.88 -9.16
CA LEU A 487 31.56 16.43 -9.77
C LEU A 487 31.37 15.92 -11.23
N GLU A 488 32.40 15.96 -12.11
CA GLU A 488 32.35 15.55 -13.54
C GLU A 488 32.83 14.12 -13.82
N VAL A 489 32.15 13.38 -14.74
CA VAL A 489 32.44 11.98 -15.09
C VAL A 489 32.32 11.70 -16.60
N ASN A 490 33.18 10.84 -17.14
CA ASN A 490 33.11 10.34 -18.51
C ASN A 490 32.14 9.15 -18.61
N LEU A 491 30.92 9.40 -19.06
CA LEU A 491 29.85 8.35 -19.18
C LEU A 491 30.24 7.25 -20.18
N GLY A 492 30.98 7.59 -21.26
CA GLY A 492 31.45 6.59 -22.26
C GLY A 492 32.45 5.58 -21.68
N ALA A 493 33.38 6.04 -20.84
CA ALA A 493 34.29 5.17 -20.11
C ALA A 493 33.57 4.28 -19.10
N MET A 494 32.58 4.83 -18.41
CA MET A 494 31.74 4.07 -17.48
C MET A 494 30.95 2.95 -18.18
N VAL A 495 30.36 3.23 -19.35
CA VAL A 495 29.68 2.21 -20.15
C VAL A 495 30.66 1.14 -20.67
N ALA A 496 31.88 1.51 -21.03
CA ALA A 496 32.91 0.54 -21.39
C ALA A 496 33.24 -0.38 -20.21
N ASN A 497 33.37 0.16 -18.99
CA ASN A 497 33.57 -0.63 -17.77
C ASN A 497 32.39 -1.57 -17.51
N LEU A 498 31.15 -1.07 -17.62
CA LEU A 498 29.94 -1.89 -17.49
C LEU A 498 29.98 -3.10 -18.44
N ASN A 499 30.26 -2.87 -19.72
CA ASN A 499 30.31 -3.93 -20.73
C ASN A 499 31.48 -4.90 -20.50
N HIS A 500 32.61 -4.41 -19.98
CA HIS A 500 33.71 -5.26 -19.58
C HIS A 500 33.28 -6.25 -18.48
N TYR A 501 32.64 -5.78 -17.39
CA TYR A 501 32.18 -6.66 -16.35
C TYR A 501 31.03 -7.59 -16.81
N ARG A 502 30.16 -7.14 -17.74
CA ARG A 502 29.18 -8.02 -18.36
C ARG A 502 29.79 -9.18 -19.11
N SER A 503 30.92 -8.94 -19.81
CA SER A 503 31.62 -10.01 -20.55
C SER A 503 32.25 -11.08 -19.64
N MET A 504 32.41 -10.78 -18.34
CA MET A 504 32.95 -11.71 -17.34
C MET A 504 31.83 -12.56 -16.66
N LEU A 505 30.54 -12.30 -16.96
CA LEU A 505 29.44 -13.09 -16.40
C LEU A 505 29.46 -14.49 -17.00
N ARG A 506 29.41 -15.50 -16.12
CA ARG A 506 29.43 -16.90 -16.49
C ARG A 506 28.17 -17.34 -17.24
N HIS A 507 27.04 -16.75 -16.86
CA HIS A 507 25.74 -17.03 -17.45
C HIS A 507 25.12 -15.71 -17.96
N PRO A 508 24.57 -15.68 -19.18
CA PRO A 508 23.96 -14.47 -19.75
C PRO A 508 22.76 -13.94 -18.96
N GLU A 509 22.08 -14.82 -18.25
CA GLU A 509 20.90 -14.52 -17.40
C GLU A 509 21.28 -13.95 -16.03
N THR A 510 22.56 -13.95 -15.64
CA THR A 510 23.00 -13.36 -14.38
C THR A 510 22.77 -11.84 -14.39
N LYS A 511 21.96 -11.37 -13.45
CA LYS A 511 21.58 -9.97 -13.32
C LYS A 511 22.69 -9.11 -12.75
N MET A 512 22.69 -7.83 -13.13
CA MET A 512 23.70 -6.88 -12.65
C MET A 512 23.06 -5.76 -11.82
N ILE A 513 23.57 -5.59 -10.61
CA ILE A 513 23.26 -4.45 -9.74
C ILE A 513 24.40 -3.46 -9.87
N CYS A 514 24.13 -2.23 -10.32
CA CYS A 514 25.11 -1.15 -10.36
C CYS A 514 24.97 -0.23 -9.15
N MET A 515 26.08 0.00 -8.45
CA MET A 515 26.11 0.85 -7.26
C MET A 515 26.21 2.31 -7.66
N VAL A 516 25.18 3.10 -7.36
CA VAL A 516 25.10 4.56 -7.59
C VAL A 516 24.93 5.35 -6.29
N LYS A 517 25.32 4.74 -5.17
CA LYS A 517 25.28 5.34 -3.83
C LYS A 517 26.23 6.53 -3.68
N ALA A 518 25.97 7.39 -2.68
CA ALA A 518 26.72 8.59 -2.37
C ALA A 518 26.87 9.49 -3.62
N SER A 519 25.71 9.82 -4.25
CA SER A 519 25.66 10.53 -5.52
C SER A 519 26.56 9.90 -6.60
N ALA A 520 26.45 8.56 -6.78
CA ALA A 520 27.29 7.80 -7.68
C ALA A 520 28.81 8.02 -7.40
N TYR A 521 29.20 7.80 -6.12
CA TYR A 521 30.54 8.05 -5.60
C TYR A 521 31.03 9.50 -5.78
N GLY A 522 30.10 10.46 -5.74
CA GLY A 522 30.36 11.88 -5.94
C GLY A 522 30.27 12.34 -7.38
N ALA A 523 29.96 11.45 -8.31
CA ALA A 523 30.01 11.71 -9.75
C ALA A 523 28.69 12.26 -10.36
N GLY A 524 27.66 12.46 -9.54
CA GLY A 524 26.31 12.86 -10.00
C GLY A 524 25.43 11.66 -10.33
N SER A 525 24.27 11.55 -9.64
CA SER A 525 23.50 10.30 -9.69
C SER A 525 22.60 10.15 -10.91
N TYR A 526 22.03 11.24 -11.43
CA TYR A 526 20.98 11.17 -12.45
C TYR A 526 21.50 10.72 -13.81
N GLU A 527 22.51 11.39 -14.35
CA GLU A 527 23.09 11.12 -15.66
C GLU A 527 23.67 9.69 -15.73
N ILE A 528 24.28 9.27 -14.62
CA ILE A 528 24.84 7.91 -14.50
C ILE A 528 23.71 6.89 -14.44
N ALA A 529 22.72 7.08 -13.58
CA ALA A 529 21.57 6.16 -13.46
C ALA A 529 20.78 6.07 -14.77
N LYS A 530 20.60 7.20 -15.47
CA LYS A 530 19.95 7.24 -16.77
C LYS A 530 20.75 6.46 -17.82
N SER A 531 22.04 6.69 -17.90
CA SER A 531 22.92 5.94 -18.81
C SER A 531 22.91 4.44 -18.51
N LEU A 532 22.96 4.04 -17.24
CA LEU A 532 22.87 2.63 -16.83
C LEU A 532 21.52 2.00 -17.20
N GLN A 533 20.42 2.73 -17.02
CA GLN A 533 19.09 2.29 -17.42
C GLN A 533 18.97 2.12 -18.93
N GLU A 534 19.48 3.07 -19.72
CA GLU A 534 19.54 2.98 -21.19
C GLU A 534 20.37 1.79 -21.67
N HIS A 535 21.33 1.35 -20.87
CA HIS A 535 22.14 0.14 -21.11
C HIS A 535 21.57 -1.11 -20.41
N HIS A 536 20.30 -1.10 -20.06
CA HIS A 536 19.54 -2.24 -19.52
C HIS A 536 20.17 -2.92 -18.31
N VAL A 537 20.56 -2.13 -17.31
CA VAL A 537 21.00 -2.65 -16.02
C VAL A 537 19.78 -3.10 -15.22
N ASP A 538 19.81 -4.28 -14.60
CA ASP A 538 18.67 -4.86 -13.91
C ASP A 538 18.28 -4.10 -12.63
N TYR A 539 19.30 -3.69 -11.86
CA TYR A 539 19.12 -2.99 -10.59
C TYR A 539 20.11 -1.86 -10.43
N LEU A 540 19.66 -0.80 -9.82
CA LEU A 540 20.52 0.23 -9.24
C LEU A 540 20.53 0.06 -7.72
N ALA A 541 21.64 0.42 -7.05
CA ALA A 541 21.68 0.42 -5.60
C ALA A 541 22.24 1.75 -5.09
N VAL A 542 21.51 2.36 -4.16
CA VAL A 542 21.85 3.64 -3.51
C VAL A 542 22.05 3.43 -2.01
N ALA A 543 22.62 4.40 -1.32
CA ALA A 543 22.82 4.30 0.12
C ALA A 543 21.52 4.51 0.87
N VAL A 544 20.83 5.64 0.67
CA VAL A 544 19.68 6.10 1.43
C VAL A 544 18.46 6.35 0.54
N ALA A 545 17.28 6.41 1.16
CA ALA A 545 16.01 6.54 0.44
C ALA A 545 15.87 7.87 -0.33
N ASP A 546 16.51 8.93 0.14
CA ASP A 546 16.48 10.24 -0.54
C ASP A 546 17.14 10.17 -1.90
N GLU A 547 18.31 9.52 -2.02
CA GLU A 547 18.97 9.29 -3.31
C GLU A 547 18.05 8.53 -4.28
N GLY A 548 17.38 7.47 -3.78
CA GLY A 548 16.44 6.69 -4.58
C GLY A 548 15.22 7.50 -5.01
N SER A 549 14.69 8.35 -4.13
CA SER A 549 13.53 9.19 -4.43
C SER A 549 13.85 10.26 -5.48
N GLU A 550 15.04 10.83 -5.42
CA GLU A 550 15.52 11.79 -6.43
C GLU A 550 15.65 11.14 -7.82
N LEU A 551 16.21 9.94 -7.89
CA LEU A 551 16.28 9.18 -9.14
C LEU A 551 14.88 8.88 -9.71
N ARG A 552 13.92 8.50 -8.85
CA ARG A 552 12.51 8.28 -9.27
C ARG A 552 11.86 9.56 -9.81
N LYS A 553 12.04 10.69 -9.13
CA LYS A 553 11.55 12.00 -9.59
C LYS A 553 12.14 12.43 -10.92
N ALA A 554 13.38 12.05 -11.15
CA ALA A 554 14.07 12.30 -12.40
C ALA A 554 13.70 11.33 -13.55
N GLY A 555 12.79 10.36 -13.29
CA GLY A 555 12.26 9.46 -14.31
C GLY A 555 12.98 8.11 -14.43
N ILE A 556 13.83 7.75 -13.48
CA ILE A 556 14.43 6.42 -13.43
C ILE A 556 13.38 5.38 -13.03
N THR A 557 13.18 4.36 -13.86
CA THR A 557 12.19 3.29 -13.67
C THR A 557 12.81 1.95 -13.27
N ALA A 558 14.13 1.77 -13.46
CA ALA A 558 14.85 0.57 -13.02
C ALA A 558 14.63 0.27 -11.53
N SER A 559 14.68 -0.99 -11.11
CA SER A 559 14.59 -1.35 -9.68
C SER A 559 15.73 -0.71 -8.89
N ILE A 560 15.43 -0.12 -7.72
CA ILE A 560 16.40 0.56 -6.88
C ILE A 560 16.43 -0.09 -5.50
N ILE A 561 17.62 -0.53 -5.09
CA ILE A 561 17.89 -1.11 -3.78
C ILE A 561 18.42 -0.04 -2.84
N ILE A 562 17.90 0.04 -1.63
CA ILE A 562 18.39 0.91 -0.55
C ILE A 562 19.28 0.08 0.36
N MET A 563 20.59 0.43 0.43
CA MET A 563 21.60 -0.32 1.15
C MET A 563 21.72 0.03 2.64
N ASP A 564 21.17 1.16 3.05
CA ASP A 564 21.13 1.62 4.45
C ASP A 564 19.77 2.27 4.74
N PRO A 565 18.71 1.47 4.87
CA PRO A 565 17.37 1.97 5.08
C PRO A 565 17.19 2.50 6.50
N GLU A 566 16.85 3.78 6.61
CA GLU A 566 16.50 4.41 7.87
C GLU A 566 15.04 4.15 8.25
N LEU A 567 14.77 3.98 9.55
CA LEU A 567 13.42 3.75 10.08
C LEU A 567 12.44 4.89 9.72
N THR A 568 12.94 6.11 9.63
CA THR A 568 12.17 7.32 9.29
C THR A 568 11.82 7.43 7.81
N ALA A 569 12.50 6.68 6.95
CA ALA A 569 12.38 6.77 5.48
C ALA A 569 11.45 5.71 4.87
N PHE A 570 10.83 4.84 5.65
CA PHE A 570 9.99 3.76 5.13
C PHE A 570 8.87 4.27 4.21
N LYS A 571 8.19 5.36 4.60
CA LYS A 571 7.15 5.94 3.76
C LYS A 571 7.69 6.36 2.39
N THR A 572 8.84 7.01 2.33
CA THR A 572 9.52 7.38 1.08
C THR A 572 9.82 6.14 0.24
N MET A 573 10.33 5.06 0.86
CA MET A 573 10.60 3.82 0.14
C MET A 573 9.32 3.22 -0.46
N PHE A 574 8.21 3.25 0.27
CA PHE A 574 6.93 2.73 -0.22
C PHE A 574 6.38 3.59 -1.38
N ASP A 575 6.37 4.91 -1.21
CA ASP A 575 5.81 5.84 -2.20
C ASP A 575 6.59 5.79 -3.53
N TYR A 576 7.91 5.64 -3.46
CA TYR A 576 8.81 5.60 -4.63
C TYR A 576 9.20 4.18 -5.05
N LYS A 577 8.64 3.14 -4.45
CA LYS A 577 8.93 1.72 -4.74
C LYS A 577 10.44 1.43 -4.70
N LEU A 578 11.08 1.81 -3.60
CA LEU A 578 12.49 1.56 -3.33
C LEU A 578 12.61 0.31 -2.46
N GLU A 579 13.45 -0.63 -2.87
CA GLU A 579 13.55 -1.95 -2.28
C GLU A 579 14.63 -1.98 -1.17
N PRO A 580 14.29 -2.03 0.14
CA PRO A 580 15.29 -1.95 1.22
C PRO A 580 16.07 -3.25 1.42
N GLU A 581 17.35 -3.14 1.78
CA GLU A 581 18.07 -4.22 2.43
C GLU A 581 17.54 -4.40 3.87
N VAL A 582 17.50 -5.65 4.34
CA VAL A 582 17.11 -5.99 5.72
C VAL A 582 18.17 -6.88 6.32
N TYR A 583 18.71 -6.48 7.47
CA TYR A 583 19.91 -7.09 8.04
C TYR A 583 19.80 -7.46 9.54
N ASN A 584 18.70 -7.13 10.20
CA ASN A 584 18.40 -7.55 11.57
C ASN A 584 16.89 -7.57 11.84
N PHE A 585 16.49 -8.21 12.94
CA PHE A 585 15.07 -8.33 13.29
C PHE A 585 14.41 -7.01 13.67
N HIS A 586 15.15 -6.10 14.28
CA HIS A 586 14.60 -4.78 14.64
C HIS A 586 14.15 -3.99 13.39
N LEU A 587 15.00 -3.93 12.37
CA LEU A 587 14.68 -3.30 11.09
C LEU A 587 13.55 -4.03 10.37
N LEU A 588 13.58 -5.39 10.37
CA LEU A 588 12.54 -6.20 9.75
C LEU A 588 11.18 -5.96 10.42
N ASP A 589 11.10 -6.03 11.73
CA ASP A 589 9.85 -5.85 12.46
C ASP A 589 9.30 -4.42 12.31
N ALA A 590 10.19 -3.42 12.32
CA ALA A 590 9.82 -2.02 12.10
C ALA A 590 9.30 -1.79 10.66
N LEU A 591 9.95 -2.40 9.66
CA LEU A 591 9.53 -2.31 8.25
C LEU A 591 8.18 -3.02 8.03
N ILE A 592 8.01 -4.22 8.58
CA ILE A 592 6.73 -4.94 8.53
C ILE A 592 5.63 -4.06 9.13
N LYS A 593 5.83 -3.54 10.35
CA LYS A 593 4.87 -2.66 11.03
C LYS A 593 4.55 -1.42 10.20
N ALA A 594 5.56 -0.79 9.60
CA ALA A 594 5.36 0.39 8.75
C ALA A 594 4.60 0.05 7.47
N ALA A 595 4.93 -1.05 6.79
CA ALA A 595 4.23 -1.50 5.59
C ALA A 595 2.78 -1.90 5.89
N GLU A 596 2.53 -2.57 7.02
CA GLU A 596 1.19 -2.89 7.49
C GLU A 596 0.36 -1.64 7.77
N LYS A 597 0.95 -0.65 8.43
CA LYS A 597 0.33 0.66 8.70
C LYS A 597 -0.10 1.39 7.43
N GLU A 598 0.68 1.28 6.36
CA GLU A 598 0.36 1.82 5.03
C GLU A 598 -0.54 0.87 4.21
N GLY A 599 -0.90 -0.30 4.74
CA GLY A 599 -1.68 -1.34 4.05
C GLY A 599 -0.96 -1.91 2.84
N ILE A 600 0.37 -1.99 2.89
CA ILE A 600 1.21 -2.54 1.84
C ILE A 600 1.34 -4.04 2.05
N THR A 601 1.33 -4.80 0.95
CA THR A 601 1.58 -6.23 0.96
C THR A 601 2.63 -6.58 -0.07
N ASN A 602 3.40 -7.63 0.23
CA ASN A 602 4.44 -8.18 -0.65
C ASN A 602 5.46 -7.12 -1.11
N PHE A 603 5.81 -6.19 -0.21
CA PHE A 603 6.83 -5.22 -0.52
C PHE A 603 8.18 -5.93 -0.62
N PRO A 604 8.92 -5.80 -1.74
CA PRO A 604 10.16 -6.53 -1.96
C PRO A 604 11.25 -6.05 -1.01
N ILE A 605 11.94 -6.99 -0.38
CA ILE A 605 13.10 -6.75 0.48
C ILE A 605 14.29 -7.59 0.04
N HIS A 606 15.49 -7.13 0.37
CA HIS A 606 16.74 -7.81 0.11
C HIS A 606 17.36 -8.26 1.44
N VAL A 607 17.30 -9.55 1.71
CA VAL A 607 17.79 -10.12 2.97
C VAL A 607 19.30 -10.21 2.95
N LYS A 608 19.96 -9.61 3.94
CA LYS A 608 21.42 -9.68 4.08
C LYS A 608 21.84 -10.68 5.12
N LEU A 609 22.77 -11.57 4.76
CA LEU A 609 23.41 -12.54 5.66
C LEU A 609 24.82 -12.07 6.03
N ASP A 610 25.19 -12.22 7.28
CA ASP A 610 26.58 -12.07 7.70
C ASP A 610 27.32 -13.41 7.55
N THR A 611 28.26 -13.44 6.65
CA THR A 611 29.11 -14.61 6.38
C THR A 611 30.57 -14.39 6.79
N GLY A 612 30.83 -13.39 7.65
CA GLY A 612 32.16 -13.12 8.17
C GLY A 612 32.66 -11.68 8.05
N MET A 613 31.84 -10.76 7.50
CA MET A 613 32.18 -9.34 7.48
C MET A 613 31.91 -8.63 8.81
N HIS A 614 30.99 -9.15 9.60
CA HIS A 614 30.61 -8.67 10.93
C HIS A 614 30.26 -7.17 10.97
N ARG A 615 29.60 -6.69 9.90
CA ARG A 615 29.12 -5.31 9.82
C ARG A 615 27.58 -5.25 9.90
N LEU A 616 26.90 -5.89 8.99
CA LEU A 616 25.43 -5.98 8.88
C LEU A 616 25.06 -7.36 8.30
N GLY A 617 23.98 -7.94 8.78
CA GLY A 617 23.44 -9.20 8.27
C GLY A 617 22.91 -10.09 9.38
N PHE A 618 21.94 -10.93 9.05
CA PHE A 618 21.50 -12.02 9.94
C PHE A 618 22.60 -13.08 10.02
N ALA A 619 22.82 -13.63 11.20
CA ALA A 619 23.63 -14.83 11.34
C ALA A 619 22.94 -16.02 10.65
N VAL A 620 23.72 -16.98 10.13
CA VAL A 620 23.14 -18.15 9.44
C VAL A 620 22.26 -18.97 10.40
N GLU A 621 22.59 -18.97 11.69
CA GLU A 621 21.83 -19.62 12.75
C GLU A 621 20.47 -18.98 13.01
N ASP A 622 20.28 -17.72 12.63
CA ASP A 622 19.03 -16.98 12.80
C ASP A 622 18.00 -17.25 11.68
N ILE A 623 18.38 -17.92 10.60
CA ILE A 623 17.55 -18.18 9.43
C ILE A 623 16.22 -18.87 9.79
N PRO A 624 16.17 -19.89 10.64
CA PRO A 624 14.89 -20.50 11.03
C PRO A 624 13.92 -19.51 11.70
N LEU A 625 14.45 -18.57 12.48
CA LEU A 625 13.64 -17.50 13.09
C LEU A 625 13.21 -16.48 12.05
N LEU A 626 14.11 -16.10 11.15
CA LEU A 626 13.81 -15.19 10.04
C LEU A 626 12.72 -15.75 9.14
N ILE A 627 12.79 -17.02 8.77
CA ILE A 627 11.76 -17.71 7.98
C ILE A 627 10.39 -17.63 8.68
N ARG A 628 10.34 -17.92 9.97
CA ARG A 628 9.09 -17.80 10.74
C ARG A 628 8.53 -16.39 10.72
N ARG A 629 9.38 -15.36 10.90
CA ARG A 629 8.96 -13.96 10.84
C ARG A 629 8.41 -13.58 9.46
N LEU A 630 9.09 -13.98 8.40
CA LEU A 630 8.69 -13.68 7.03
C LEU A 630 7.41 -14.41 6.61
N LYS A 631 7.17 -15.63 7.09
CA LYS A 631 5.96 -16.40 6.78
C LYS A 631 4.71 -15.94 7.54
N ASN A 632 4.88 -15.37 8.73
CA ASN A 632 3.77 -14.98 9.60
C ASN A 632 3.24 -13.56 9.29
N GLN A 633 3.52 -13.02 8.12
CA GLN A 633 3.07 -11.71 7.68
C GLN A 633 2.96 -11.67 6.15
N SER A 634 2.23 -10.68 5.62
CA SER A 634 2.05 -10.47 4.18
C SER A 634 2.56 -9.11 3.69
N ALA A 635 3.13 -8.30 4.59
CA ALA A 635 3.56 -6.94 4.28
C ALA A 635 4.80 -6.89 3.40
N VAL A 636 5.80 -7.76 3.67
CA VAL A 636 7.06 -7.81 2.92
C VAL A 636 7.33 -9.21 2.36
N ILE A 637 8.13 -9.27 1.28
CA ILE A 637 8.50 -10.53 0.64
C ILE A 637 10.00 -10.50 0.29
N PRO A 638 10.78 -11.58 0.60
CA PRO A 638 12.19 -11.66 0.23
C PRO A 638 12.33 -11.78 -1.30
N ARG A 639 12.82 -10.72 -1.94
CA ARG A 639 13.15 -10.68 -3.37
C ARG A 639 14.52 -11.30 -3.62
N SER A 640 15.50 -10.99 -2.78
CA SER A 640 16.83 -11.55 -2.86
C SER A 640 17.41 -11.85 -1.48
N VAL A 641 18.44 -12.69 -1.46
CA VAL A 641 19.31 -12.92 -0.33
C VAL A 641 20.77 -12.70 -0.75
N PHE A 642 21.53 -12.00 0.07
CA PHE A 642 22.89 -11.65 -0.27
C PHE A 642 23.83 -11.55 0.93
N SER A 643 25.13 -11.57 0.63
CA SER A 643 26.20 -11.24 1.57
C SER A 643 27.25 -10.35 0.91
N HIS A 644 28.37 -10.09 1.57
CA HIS A 644 29.43 -9.24 1.04
C HIS A 644 30.81 -9.82 1.33
N PHE A 645 31.64 -9.92 0.32
CA PHE A 645 33.03 -10.37 0.45
C PHE A 645 33.89 -9.34 1.20
N VAL A 646 34.74 -9.83 2.07
CA VAL A 646 35.68 -9.00 2.87
C VAL A 646 36.97 -8.73 2.11
N GLY A 647 37.58 -9.76 1.52
CA GLY A 647 38.90 -9.70 0.94
C GLY A 647 39.00 -10.35 -0.44
N SER A 648 37.96 -10.25 -1.26
CA SER A 648 37.92 -10.84 -2.60
C SER A 648 38.92 -10.22 -3.59
N ASP A 649 39.48 -9.05 -3.27
CA ASP A 649 40.47 -8.33 -4.04
C ASP A 649 41.92 -8.81 -3.85
N SER A 650 42.19 -9.66 -2.84
CA SER A 650 43.52 -10.16 -2.51
C SER A 650 43.59 -11.67 -2.36
N SER A 651 44.55 -12.31 -3.03
CA SER A 651 44.70 -13.79 -2.98
C SER A 651 45.06 -14.33 -1.60
N GLN A 652 45.63 -13.51 -0.72
CA GLN A 652 45.91 -13.91 0.67
C GLN A 652 44.63 -14.28 1.48
N PHE A 653 43.47 -13.78 1.03
CA PHE A 653 42.18 -14.02 1.69
C PHE A 653 41.31 -15.05 0.95
N ASP A 654 41.83 -15.75 -0.07
CA ASP A 654 41.03 -16.70 -0.85
C ASP A 654 40.38 -17.80 -0.02
N ALA A 655 41.10 -18.34 0.96
CA ALA A 655 40.55 -19.35 1.86
C ALA A 655 39.37 -18.81 2.69
N PHE A 656 39.49 -17.57 3.19
CA PHE A 656 38.41 -16.89 3.91
C PHE A 656 37.20 -16.60 3.01
N THR A 657 37.46 -16.12 1.79
CA THR A 657 36.40 -15.82 0.79
C THR A 657 35.65 -17.09 0.41
N ARG A 658 36.31 -18.25 0.26
CA ARG A 658 35.66 -19.54 0.03
C ARG A 658 34.81 -19.98 1.23
N GLY A 659 35.25 -19.76 2.44
CA GLY A 659 34.44 -19.98 3.66
C GLY A 659 33.21 -19.08 3.68
N GLN A 660 33.31 -17.83 3.22
CA GLN A 660 32.12 -16.96 3.07
C GLN A 660 31.13 -17.50 2.03
N ILE A 661 31.61 -18.06 0.90
CA ILE A 661 30.78 -18.69 -0.12
C ILE A 661 30.01 -19.88 0.47
N GLU A 662 30.70 -20.79 1.18
CA GLU A 662 30.09 -21.98 1.79
C GLU A 662 28.98 -21.62 2.80
N LEU A 663 29.25 -20.64 3.67
CA LEU A 663 28.27 -20.15 4.64
C LEU A 663 27.08 -19.49 3.95
N PHE A 664 27.33 -18.68 2.91
CA PHE A 664 26.29 -18.05 2.12
C PHE A 664 25.42 -19.08 1.41
N GLU A 665 26.05 -20.10 0.81
CA GLU A 665 25.34 -21.14 0.10
C GLU A 665 24.39 -21.91 1.02
N LYS A 666 24.90 -22.33 2.19
CA LYS A 666 24.09 -22.97 3.23
C LYS A 666 22.88 -22.12 3.63
N GLY A 667 23.13 -20.87 4.01
CA GLY A 667 22.05 -19.98 4.49
C GLY A 667 21.05 -19.60 3.41
N SER A 668 21.52 -19.31 2.20
CA SER A 668 20.63 -18.94 1.09
C SER A 668 19.78 -20.11 0.58
N GLN A 669 20.29 -21.34 0.59
CA GLN A 669 19.54 -22.55 0.27
C GLN A 669 18.45 -22.85 1.31
N GLU A 670 18.76 -22.70 2.59
CA GLU A 670 17.79 -22.88 3.67
C GLU A 670 16.64 -21.87 3.57
N LEU A 671 16.96 -20.58 3.31
CA LEU A 671 15.95 -19.57 3.09
C LEU A 671 15.10 -19.89 1.85
N GLN A 672 15.72 -20.23 0.72
CA GLN A 672 15.00 -20.57 -0.51
C GLN A 672 14.07 -21.78 -0.31
N ALA A 673 14.49 -22.81 0.39
CA ALA A 673 13.67 -24.01 0.62
C ALA A 673 12.36 -23.71 1.38
N ALA A 674 12.29 -22.59 2.09
CA ALA A 674 11.11 -22.18 2.83
C ALA A 674 10.06 -21.45 1.99
N PHE A 675 10.41 -21.00 0.79
CA PHE A 675 9.52 -20.19 -0.07
C PHE A 675 9.35 -20.83 -1.45
N SER A 676 8.15 -20.74 -2.02
CA SER A 676 7.81 -21.28 -3.33
C SER A 676 8.37 -20.44 -4.47
N HIS A 677 8.45 -19.11 -4.30
CA HIS A 677 9.01 -18.20 -5.28
C HIS A 677 10.54 -18.21 -5.24
N LYS A 678 11.16 -17.87 -6.37
CA LYS A 678 12.62 -17.78 -6.48
C LYS A 678 13.13 -16.55 -5.72
N ILE A 679 14.03 -16.77 -4.76
CA ILE A 679 14.79 -15.73 -4.06
C ILE A 679 16.13 -15.61 -4.76
N LEU A 680 16.42 -14.43 -5.35
CA LEU A 680 17.65 -14.20 -6.12
C LEU A 680 18.86 -14.16 -5.17
N ARG A 681 19.92 -14.89 -5.49
CA ARG A 681 21.13 -15.01 -4.66
C ARG A 681 22.26 -14.20 -5.21
N HIS A 682 22.97 -13.43 -4.39
CA HIS A 682 24.16 -12.71 -4.79
C HIS A 682 25.16 -12.46 -3.66
N ILE A 683 26.46 -12.57 -3.97
CA ILE A 683 27.54 -12.30 -3.00
C ILE A 683 28.68 -11.48 -3.64
N CYS A 684 28.95 -11.65 -4.94
CA CYS A 684 30.05 -10.99 -5.63
C CYS A 684 29.96 -9.46 -5.60
N ASN A 685 31.02 -8.80 -5.16
CA ASN A 685 31.35 -7.40 -5.40
C ASN A 685 32.18 -7.30 -6.69
N THR A 686 32.71 -6.13 -7.06
CA THR A 686 33.53 -5.93 -8.25
C THR A 686 34.66 -6.97 -8.40
N ALA A 687 35.51 -7.12 -7.41
CA ALA A 687 36.62 -8.08 -7.44
C ALA A 687 36.13 -9.55 -7.44
N GLY A 688 34.99 -9.83 -6.77
CA GLY A 688 34.37 -11.16 -6.77
C GLY A 688 33.87 -11.58 -8.14
N ILE A 689 33.42 -10.64 -8.98
CA ILE A 689 32.98 -10.93 -10.36
C ILE A 689 34.13 -11.54 -11.16
N GLU A 690 35.35 -11.00 -11.02
CA GLU A 690 36.56 -11.44 -11.73
C GLU A 690 37.12 -12.74 -11.15
N ARG A 691 37.27 -12.79 -9.81
CA ARG A 691 38.09 -13.80 -9.14
C ARG A 691 37.33 -15.03 -8.68
N PHE A 692 35.99 -14.92 -8.49
CA PHE A 692 35.16 -16.02 -8.01
C PHE A 692 33.93 -16.20 -8.91
N PRO A 693 34.12 -16.56 -10.20
CA PRO A 693 33.00 -16.70 -11.12
C PRO A 693 31.99 -17.78 -10.72
N GLU A 694 32.41 -18.75 -9.90
CA GLU A 694 31.53 -19.77 -9.33
C GLU A 694 30.49 -19.21 -8.35
N ALA A 695 30.74 -18.02 -7.78
CA ALA A 695 29.89 -17.35 -6.79
C ALA A 695 29.03 -16.21 -7.38
N GLN A 696 28.92 -16.08 -8.70
CA GLN A 696 28.12 -15.06 -9.35
C GLN A 696 26.62 -15.27 -9.15
N TYR A 697 26.17 -16.51 -8.96
CA TYR A 697 24.78 -16.92 -8.75
C TYR A 697 23.77 -16.24 -9.69
N ASP A 698 22.66 -15.70 -9.13
CA ASP A 698 21.61 -15.06 -9.92
C ASP A 698 21.90 -13.59 -10.20
N MET A 699 22.73 -12.93 -9.36
CA MET A 699 23.08 -11.51 -9.52
C MET A 699 24.50 -11.22 -9.03
N VAL A 700 25.08 -10.13 -9.56
CA VAL A 700 26.36 -9.57 -9.11
C VAL A 700 26.22 -8.07 -8.82
N ARG A 701 27.11 -7.54 -7.95
CA ARG A 701 27.11 -6.10 -7.60
C ARG A 701 28.38 -5.43 -8.13
N LEU A 702 28.21 -4.65 -9.19
CA LEU A 702 29.27 -3.81 -9.77
C LEU A 702 29.33 -2.47 -9.01
N GLY A 703 30.38 -2.27 -8.25
CA GLY A 703 30.63 -1.08 -7.47
C GLY A 703 31.73 -0.23 -8.06
N ILE A 704 32.92 -0.20 -7.39
CA ILE A 704 34.03 0.69 -7.77
C ILE A 704 34.51 0.45 -9.19
N GLY A 705 34.52 -0.77 -9.70
CA GLY A 705 34.93 -1.05 -11.08
C GLY A 705 34.08 -0.41 -12.17
N LEU A 706 32.88 0.08 -11.83
CA LEU A 706 32.07 0.88 -12.75
C LEU A 706 32.71 2.26 -13.01
N TYR A 707 33.37 2.81 -12.01
CA TYR A 707 33.93 4.15 -12.01
C TYR A 707 35.47 4.17 -12.37
N GLY A 708 36.14 3.02 -12.37
CA GLY A 708 37.54 2.85 -12.70
C GLY A 708 38.43 2.44 -11.54
#